data_d04e6b33756999e211ba0fdae2c5c1cc
#
_entry.id   d04e6b33756999e211ba0fdae2c5c1cc
#
_cell.length_a   1.000
_cell.length_b   1.000
_cell.length_c   1.000
_cell.angle_alpha   90.00
_cell.angle_beta   90.00
_cell.angle_gamma   90.00
#
_symmetry.space_group_name_H-M   'P 1'
#
loop_
_entity.id
_entity.type
_entity.pdbx_description
1 polymer ?
#
loop_
_entity_poly.entity_id
_entity_poly.type
_entity_poly.pdbx_seq_one_letter_code
_entity_poly.pdbx_strand_id
1 'polypeptide(L)'
;MDLRLQQPVAIIQRLCKPETNVTTANVNGMLDDLVTCLNNAQNQTDGLHTLTAICYELTSIKALKLLDNEHIMQHELFNILGRTLEMLLTKATFIPMTKHDEQCFYEASNLIANLCLYTKKPAACSCDDAHDELNLNYEQAINEISYATLFLTNSFLNKLARILSDDLSANDYEPYHVKYKVIGRLLCLCTELNNINHSVLIDPVVQCLRSDYYRNAYETIDLRQPIINSKQRFFIYLCPQFIRLRSNERNDEVSNSLCDSILGYGQQIFEQHLPIALESEAIVSSTNEKKKIFKSEPGAKLQALGWHIELLNHIALTPTARIHFLAGTHQIIIDHMINIIRTESLIASVHENDELFHSDVHLVSCAITLLYNLTFENKILLLLKEKNLAEFCTKLHTAKQRTIQFASQTLSILLNQNNIDAIKYPLIMAQNYLFYIENTLHERSLVYNGVKLNGALTYLELMAQNDLIKNEIGHDDDGISLLVKCALDQHLDFETIQCPALRIIEAVSFGDEITCKKMSDDNKLMDYIKYLSNVDDSSLGPTANRIRWKVEDENKFISDKIKKELTPATLTNSYDANNSNNHQISFNYNWDLPSSKTSDMFDLIISYHHSDKDICSQIYERLTASCFYRISFDRERVHEILPDAMAEAIEKSSIVLMCFSSKYQQSYACRMAAEYAEKRQRPIIPMNLDELYCPTGWLNNIVASKQCINIVKYNLNSSYANLIQQIDNIKKQINIK
;
A
#
# COMPACT_ATOMS: atom_id res chain seq x y z
N MET A 1 -53.92 9.31 16.31
CA MET A 1 -53.60 8.87 14.96
C MET A 1 -54.83 9.12 14.11
N ASP A 2 -54.77 9.92 13.08
CA ASP A 2 -55.89 10.27 12.20
C ASP A 2 -56.47 8.98 11.58
N LEU A 3 -57.77 8.76 11.59
CA LEU A 3 -58.44 7.57 11.06
C LEU A 3 -58.03 7.30 9.61
N ARG A 4 -57.66 8.33 8.85
CA ARG A 4 -57.18 8.26 7.47
C ARG A 4 -55.83 7.63 7.29
N LEU A 5 -54.93 7.73 8.28
CA LEU A 5 -53.58 7.13 8.29
C LEU A 5 -53.63 5.65 8.73
N GLN A 6 -54.70 5.22 9.37
CA GLN A 6 -54.85 3.84 9.82
C GLN A 6 -55.08 2.86 8.66
N GLN A 7 -55.69 3.32 7.55
CA GLN A 7 -56.02 2.47 6.41
C GLN A 7 -54.77 2.00 5.66
N PRO A 8 -53.82 2.86 5.21
CA PRO A 8 -52.56 2.42 4.54
C PRO A 8 -51.70 1.50 5.45
N VAL A 9 -51.58 1.86 6.72
CA VAL A 9 -50.84 1.07 7.71
C VAL A 9 -51.43 -0.33 7.87
N ALA A 10 -52.77 -0.45 7.97
CA ALA A 10 -53.45 -1.72 8.09
C ALA A 10 -53.29 -2.62 6.86
N ILE A 11 -53.24 -2.00 5.67
CA ILE A 11 -53.04 -2.71 4.40
C ILE A 11 -51.65 -3.38 4.40
N ILE A 12 -50.60 -2.62 4.69
CA ILE A 12 -49.20 -3.13 4.70
C ILE A 12 -49.02 -4.17 5.81
N GLN A 13 -49.50 -3.91 7.00
CA GLN A 13 -49.37 -4.83 8.14
C GLN A 13 -50.09 -6.16 7.91
N ARG A 14 -51.22 -6.15 7.14
CA ARG A 14 -51.93 -7.40 6.77
C ARG A 14 -51.07 -8.34 5.94
N LEU A 15 -50.31 -7.79 5.00
CA LEU A 15 -49.42 -8.60 4.11
C LEU A 15 -48.15 -9.07 4.83
N CYS A 16 -47.67 -8.33 5.80
CA CYS A 16 -46.50 -8.71 6.59
C CYS A 16 -46.77 -9.76 7.66
N LYS A 17 -48.01 -10.29 7.80
CA LYS A 17 -48.32 -11.38 8.75
C LYS A 17 -47.69 -12.71 8.32
N PRO A 18 -47.18 -13.51 9.28
CA PRO A 18 -46.48 -14.78 8.96
C PRO A 18 -47.30 -15.84 8.24
N GLU A 19 -48.64 -15.73 8.31
CA GLU A 19 -49.57 -16.76 7.80
C GLU A 19 -50.05 -16.51 6.37
N THR A 20 -49.67 -15.41 5.71
CA THR A 20 -50.09 -15.08 4.34
C THR A 20 -49.18 -15.71 3.31
N ASN A 21 -49.79 -16.54 2.44
CA ASN A 21 -49.11 -17.02 1.22
C ASN A 21 -48.95 -15.81 0.28
N VAL A 22 -47.76 -15.21 0.28
CA VAL A 22 -47.50 -13.97 -0.46
C VAL A 22 -47.11 -14.30 -1.89
N THR A 23 -48.00 -13.96 -2.84
CA THR A 23 -47.72 -14.01 -4.29
C THR A 23 -47.48 -12.60 -4.83
N THR A 24 -46.79 -12.47 -5.96
CA THR A 24 -46.58 -11.17 -6.65
C THR A 24 -47.92 -10.48 -6.91
N ALA A 25 -48.98 -11.23 -7.24
CA ALA A 25 -50.35 -10.70 -7.45
C ALA A 25 -50.92 -10.05 -6.17
N ASN A 26 -50.68 -10.68 -5.01
CA ASN A 26 -51.15 -10.15 -3.71
C ASN A 26 -50.39 -8.87 -3.33
N VAL A 27 -49.10 -8.78 -3.65
CA VAL A 27 -48.30 -7.57 -3.44
C VAL A 27 -48.78 -6.45 -4.35
N ASN A 28 -48.95 -6.70 -5.64
CA ASN A 28 -49.51 -5.70 -6.58
C ASN A 28 -50.90 -5.21 -6.16
N GLY A 29 -51.80 -6.11 -5.76
CA GLY A 29 -53.10 -5.72 -5.22
C GLY A 29 -53.04 -4.80 -4.00
N MET A 30 -52.06 -5.06 -3.08
CA MET A 30 -51.79 -4.16 -1.98
C MET A 30 -51.32 -2.77 -2.47
N LEU A 31 -50.39 -2.76 -3.45
CA LEU A 31 -49.86 -1.49 -3.96
C LEU A 31 -50.99 -0.69 -4.67
N ASP A 32 -51.89 -1.37 -5.40
CA ASP A 32 -53.11 -0.73 -5.99
C ASP A 32 -54.02 -0.11 -4.91
N ASP A 33 -54.24 -0.82 -3.81
CA ASP A 33 -54.98 -0.30 -2.68
C ASP A 33 -54.31 0.95 -2.08
N LEU A 34 -52.97 0.97 -1.95
CA LEU A 34 -52.19 2.10 -1.47
C LEU A 34 -52.26 3.30 -2.45
N VAL A 35 -52.20 3.08 -3.75
CA VAL A 35 -52.42 4.12 -4.77
C VAL A 35 -53.84 4.67 -4.67
N THR A 36 -54.82 3.81 -4.45
CA THR A 36 -56.21 4.23 -4.20
C THR A 36 -56.34 5.13 -2.98
N CYS A 37 -55.66 4.81 -1.88
CA CYS A 37 -55.61 5.67 -0.70
C CYS A 37 -54.99 7.05 -1.03
N LEU A 38 -53.92 7.10 -1.84
CA LEU A 38 -53.31 8.37 -2.26
C LEU A 38 -54.23 9.20 -3.16
N ASN A 39 -54.95 8.57 -4.10
CA ASN A 39 -55.84 9.24 -5.02
C ASN A 39 -57.10 9.78 -4.31
N ASN A 40 -57.47 9.19 -3.19
CA ASN A 40 -58.62 9.64 -2.36
C ASN A 40 -58.26 10.79 -1.42
N ALA A 41 -57.03 11.27 -1.40
CA ALA A 41 -56.59 12.41 -0.61
C ALA A 41 -57.32 13.69 -1.07
N GLN A 42 -57.92 14.44 -0.10
CA GLN A 42 -58.75 15.61 -0.38
C GLN A 42 -57.94 16.83 -0.86
N ASN A 43 -56.68 16.89 -0.53
CA ASN A 43 -55.77 17.97 -0.88
C ASN A 43 -54.30 17.45 -0.90
N GLN A 44 -53.40 18.31 -1.34
CA GLN A 44 -51.98 17.97 -1.45
C GLN A 44 -51.32 17.60 -0.11
N THR A 45 -51.73 18.26 0.97
CA THR A 45 -51.21 18.00 2.32
C THR A 45 -51.62 16.61 2.83
N ASP A 46 -52.88 16.23 2.62
CA ASP A 46 -53.42 14.91 2.97
C ASP A 46 -52.71 13.81 2.14
N GLY A 47 -52.43 14.09 0.86
CA GLY A 47 -51.66 13.19 -0.01
C GLY A 47 -50.22 12.96 0.48
N LEU A 48 -49.55 14.03 0.93
CA LEU A 48 -48.21 13.94 1.49
C LEU A 48 -48.19 13.17 2.83
N HIS A 49 -49.18 13.40 3.67
CA HIS A 49 -49.34 12.63 4.92
C HIS A 49 -49.55 11.15 4.68
N THR A 50 -50.43 10.82 3.71
CA THR A 50 -50.69 9.43 3.33
C THR A 50 -49.45 8.77 2.79
N LEU A 51 -48.70 9.45 1.88
CA LEU A 51 -47.45 8.94 1.34
C LEU A 51 -46.35 8.76 2.39
N THR A 52 -46.29 9.70 3.37
CA THR A 52 -45.35 9.59 4.50
C THR A 52 -45.58 8.30 5.29
N ALA A 53 -46.85 8.01 5.62
CA ALA A 53 -47.23 6.81 6.37
C ALA A 53 -46.92 5.54 5.56
N ILE A 54 -47.17 5.55 4.25
CA ILE A 54 -46.84 4.45 3.34
C ILE A 54 -45.31 4.21 3.30
N CYS A 55 -44.53 5.25 3.11
CA CYS A 55 -43.07 5.15 3.08
C CYS A 55 -42.50 4.59 4.38
N TYR A 56 -42.97 5.09 5.52
CA TYR A 56 -42.54 4.65 6.84
C TYR A 56 -42.79 3.14 7.05
N GLU A 57 -44.00 2.66 6.77
CA GLU A 57 -44.33 1.23 6.93
C GLU A 57 -43.62 0.32 5.93
N LEU A 58 -43.44 0.76 4.66
CA LEU A 58 -42.73 0.00 3.66
C LEU A 58 -41.21 -0.11 3.92
N THR A 59 -40.66 0.72 4.76
CA THR A 59 -39.24 0.66 5.16
C THR A 59 -38.94 -0.52 6.09
N SER A 60 -39.97 -1.20 6.64
CA SER A 60 -39.74 -2.40 7.44
C SER A 60 -39.08 -3.54 6.67
N ILE A 61 -38.16 -4.30 7.32
CA ILE A 61 -37.43 -5.43 6.70
C ILE A 61 -38.39 -6.43 6.04
N LYS A 62 -39.56 -6.68 6.64
CA LYS A 62 -40.57 -7.61 6.10
C LYS A 62 -41.18 -7.07 4.82
N ALA A 63 -41.53 -5.79 4.77
CA ALA A 63 -42.06 -5.14 3.58
C ALA A 63 -41.02 -5.06 2.47
N LEU A 64 -39.78 -4.69 2.78
CA LEU A 64 -38.69 -4.63 1.80
C LEU A 64 -38.46 -5.99 1.11
N LYS A 65 -38.52 -7.10 1.86
CA LYS A 65 -38.43 -8.46 1.29
C LYS A 65 -39.54 -8.75 0.29
N LEU A 66 -40.73 -8.24 0.50
CA LEU A 66 -41.88 -8.42 -0.41
C LEU A 66 -41.74 -7.57 -1.68
N LEU A 67 -41.09 -6.42 -1.57
CA LEU A 67 -40.87 -5.47 -2.66
C LEU A 67 -39.64 -5.79 -3.52
N ASP A 68 -38.79 -6.70 -3.09
CA ASP A 68 -37.57 -7.08 -3.82
C ASP A 68 -37.87 -7.96 -5.05
N ASN A 69 -38.54 -7.34 -6.03
CA ASN A 69 -38.93 -7.96 -7.30
C ASN A 69 -39.03 -6.87 -8.37
N GLU A 70 -38.36 -7.07 -9.51
CA GLU A 70 -38.32 -6.11 -10.61
C GLU A 70 -39.73 -5.75 -11.17
N HIS A 71 -40.62 -6.73 -11.27
CA HIS A 71 -42.00 -6.49 -11.74
C HIS A 71 -42.82 -5.67 -10.73
N ILE A 72 -42.56 -5.83 -9.45
CA ILE A 72 -43.20 -5.05 -8.40
C ILE A 72 -42.69 -3.61 -8.41
N MET A 73 -41.41 -3.40 -8.65
CA MET A 73 -40.80 -2.07 -8.68
C MET A 73 -41.24 -1.21 -9.89
N GLN A 74 -41.84 -1.81 -10.89
CA GLN A 74 -42.47 -1.07 -12.02
C GLN A 74 -43.86 -0.56 -11.69
N HIS A 75 -44.42 -0.85 -10.51
CA HIS A 75 -45.74 -0.42 -10.09
C HIS A 75 -45.86 1.10 -9.99
N GLU A 76 -47.08 1.64 -10.28
CA GLU A 76 -47.37 3.10 -10.28
C GLU A 76 -47.03 3.79 -8.94
N LEU A 77 -47.13 3.11 -7.82
CA LEU A 77 -46.75 3.66 -6.49
C LEU A 77 -45.30 4.20 -6.48
N PHE A 78 -44.37 3.46 -7.08
CA PHE A 78 -42.96 3.88 -7.12
C PHE A 78 -42.75 5.05 -8.10
N ASN A 79 -43.51 5.13 -9.15
CA ASN A 79 -43.53 6.30 -10.04
C ASN A 79 -44.06 7.54 -9.33
N ILE A 80 -45.10 7.40 -8.50
CA ILE A 80 -45.64 8.48 -7.66
C ILE A 80 -44.58 8.90 -6.63
N LEU A 81 -43.93 7.95 -5.99
CA LEU A 81 -42.85 8.20 -5.01
C LEU A 81 -41.70 9.00 -5.65
N GLY A 82 -41.20 8.57 -6.82
CA GLY A 82 -40.13 9.25 -7.55
C GLY A 82 -40.51 10.68 -7.94
N ARG A 83 -41.72 10.88 -8.52
CA ARG A 83 -42.22 12.22 -8.88
C ARG A 83 -42.42 13.12 -7.67
N THR A 84 -42.89 12.58 -6.55
CA THR A 84 -43.07 13.36 -5.32
C THR A 84 -41.72 13.76 -4.72
N LEU A 85 -40.74 12.86 -4.69
CA LEU A 85 -39.41 13.17 -4.24
C LEU A 85 -38.77 14.27 -5.10
N GLU A 86 -38.92 14.18 -6.42
CA GLU A 86 -38.44 15.20 -7.37
C GLU A 86 -39.12 16.56 -7.19
N MET A 87 -40.43 16.56 -6.92
CA MET A 87 -41.19 17.77 -6.59
C MET A 87 -40.73 18.39 -5.27
N LEU A 88 -40.56 17.59 -4.22
CA LEU A 88 -40.09 18.06 -2.91
C LEU A 88 -38.65 18.57 -2.98
N LEU A 89 -37.79 17.92 -3.78
CA LEU A 89 -36.45 18.38 -4.06
C LEU A 89 -36.46 19.77 -4.73
N THR A 90 -37.34 19.98 -5.70
CA THR A 90 -37.54 21.28 -6.38
C THR A 90 -38.07 22.33 -5.41
N LYS A 91 -39.05 21.95 -4.56
CA LYS A 91 -39.63 22.85 -3.56
C LYS A 91 -38.59 23.30 -2.54
N ALA A 92 -37.72 22.40 -2.09
CA ALA A 92 -36.62 22.69 -1.17
C ALA A 92 -35.67 23.78 -1.68
N THR A 93 -35.62 24.03 -2.99
CA THR A 93 -34.76 25.05 -3.63
C THR A 93 -35.34 26.45 -3.52
N PHE A 94 -36.64 26.60 -3.64
CA PHE A 94 -37.29 27.92 -3.87
C PHE A 94 -38.22 28.38 -2.78
N ILE A 95 -38.72 27.48 -1.92
CA ILE A 95 -39.80 27.79 -0.96
C ILE A 95 -39.48 27.16 0.40
N PRO A 96 -39.74 27.80 1.54
CA PRO A 96 -39.65 27.16 2.85
C PRO A 96 -40.57 25.93 2.89
N MET A 97 -40.00 24.78 3.22
CA MET A 97 -40.74 23.53 3.36
C MET A 97 -41.61 23.57 4.61
N THR A 98 -42.82 23.05 4.49
CA THR A 98 -43.65 22.79 5.69
C THR A 98 -43.12 21.55 6.41
N LYS A 99 -43.49 21.40 7.72
CA LYS A 99 -43.14 20.18 8.46
C LYS A 99 -43.57 18.89 7.76
N HIS A 100 -44.67 18.93 7.05
CA HIS A 100 -45.19 17.79 6.31
C HIS A 100 -44.39 17.50 5.05
N ASP A 101 -43.94 18.54 4.32
CA ASP A 101 -43.02 18.40 3.21
C ASP A 101 -41.69 17.75 3.68
N GLU A 102 -41.16 18.26 4.77
CA GLU A 102 -39.89 17.74 5.35
C GLU A 102 -40.00 16.29 5.79
N GLN A 103 -41.09 15.92 6.47
CA GLN A 103 -41.33 14.56 6.90
C GLN A 103 -41.52 13.62 5.72
N CYS A 104 -42.32 14.00 4.73
CA CYS A 104 -42.51 13.21 3.51
C CYS A 104 -41.19 13.05 2.73
N PHE A 105 -40.43 14.12 2.61
CA PHE A 105 -39.13 14.09 1.95
C PHE A 105 -38.17 13.15 2.64
N TYR A 106 -38.13 13.18 3.97
CA TYR A 106 -37.30 12.29 4.78
C TYR A 106 -37.70 10.82 4.62
N GLU A 107 -38.97 10.44 4.79
CA GLU A 107 -39.43 9.06 4.72
C GLU A 107 -39.36 8.51 3.28
N ALA A 108 -39.67 9.33 2.27
CA ALA A 108 -39.51 8.94 0.87
C ALA A 108 -38.05 8.64 0.52
N SER A 109 -37.13 9.51 0.93
CA SER A 109 -35.70 9.29 0.70
C SER A 109 -35.17 8.07 1.45
N ASN A 110 -35.71 7.80 2.64
CA ASN A 110 -35.38 6.62 3.44
C ASN A 110 -35.81 5.31 2.77
N LEU A 111 -37.07 5.28 2.30
CA LEU A 111 -37.58 4.11 1.58
C LEU A 111 -36.77 3.83 0.31
N ILE A 112 -36.50 4.85 -0.51
CA ILE A 112 -35.69 4.70 -1.73
C ILE A 112 -34.29 4.19 -1.42
N ALA A 113 -33.63 4.76 -0.41
CA ALA A 113 -32.29 4.30 0.00
C ALA A 113 -32.32 2.82 0.41
N ASN A 114 -33.29 2.43 1.23
CA ASN A 114 -33.43 1.03 1.65
C ASN A 114 -33.77 0.10 0.49
N LEU A 115 -34.64 0.47 -0.45
CA LEU A 115 -34.93 -0.33 -1.62
C LEU A 115 -33.71 -0.53 -2.53
N CYS A 116 -32.91 0.53 -2.72
CA CYS A 116 -31.72 0.46 -3.56
C CYS A 116 -30.55 -0.32 -2.92
N LEU A 117 -30.47 -0.35 -1.60
CA LEU A 117 -29.38 -1.00 -0.86
C LEU A 117 -29.78 -2.36 -0.29
N TYR A 118 -31.05 -2.70 -0.28
CA TYR A 118 -31.56 -3.92 0.35
C TYR A 118 -30.96 -5.20 -0.29
N THR A 119 -30.78 -5.21 -1.59
CA THR A 119 -30.17 -6.33 -2.33
C THR A 119 -28.69 -6.56 -2.00
N LYS A 120 -28.03 -5.59 -1.38
CA LYS A 120 -26.59 -5.66 -1.05
C LYS A 120 -26.29 -6.14 0.38
N LYS A 121 -27.18 -5.94 1.36
CA LYS A 121 -27.00 -6.44 2.76
C LYS A 121 -28.32 -6.49 3.53
N PRO A 122 -28.64 -7.60 4.21
CA PRO A 122 -29.86 -7.71 5.01
C PRO A 122 -29.84 -7.05 6.40
N ALA A 123 -28.89 -6.21 6.74
CA ALA A 123 -28.91 -5.52 8.03
C ALA A 123 -27.80 -4.49 8.17
N ALA A 124 -27.85 -3.32 7.66
CA ALA A 124 -27.15 -2.16 8.21
C ALA A 124 -27.11 -0.99 7.22
N CYS A 125 -28.24 -0.35 7.02
CA CYS A 125 -28.26 1.04 6.61
C CYS A 125 -29.22 1.80 7.53
N SER A 126 -28.90 1.82 8.81
CA SER A 126 -29.26 2.96 9.62
C SER A 126 -28.20 4.00 9.34
N CYS A 127 -28.54 5.09 8.66
CA CYS A 127 -27.64 6.23 8.53
C CYS A 127 -27.31 6.88 9.89
N ASP A 128 -27.81 6.34 10.95
CA ASP A 128 -27.56 6.73 12.34
C ASP A 128 -26.47 5.83 12.98
N ASP A 129 -26.19 4.61 12.40
CA ASP A 129 -25.20 3.66 12.93
C ASP A 129 -24.24 3.28 11.78
N ALA A 130 -23.35 4.19 11.41
CA ALA A 130 -22.29 3.92 10.43
C ALA A 130 -21.11 3.15 11.08
N HIS A 131 -21.43 2.02 11.70
CA HIS A 131 -20.44 1.12 12.27
C HIS A 131 -20.71 -0.30 11.80
N ASP A 132 -20.29 -0.66 10.56
CA ASP A 132 -19.93 -2.04 10.27
C ASP A 132 -19.22 -2.16 8.91
N GLU A 133 -17.99 -2.61 9.02
CA GLU A 133 -17.18 -3.36 8.06
C GLU A 133 -17.23 -2.96 6.58
N LEU A 134 -16.33 -2.05 6.19
CA LEU A 134 -15.75 -2.02 4.86
C LEU A 134 -14.77 -3.20 4.71
N ASN A 135 -15.30 -4.40 4.46
CA ASN A 135 -14.51 -5.51 4.00
C ASN A 135 -14.13 -5.31 2.53
N LEU A 136 -12.84 -5.39 2.23
CA LEU A 136 -12.18 -5.24 0.92
C LEU A 136 -12.54 -6.31 -0.14
N ASN A 137 -13.66 -7.00 -0.03
CA ASN A 137 -14.15 -8.00 -0.99
C ASN A 137 -15.34 -7.49 -1.83
N TYR A 138 -15.34 -6.22 -2.21
CA TYR A 138 -16.45 -5.57 -2.91
C TYR A 138 -16.50 -5.78 -4.44
N GLU A 139 -15.50 -6.39 -5.07
CA GLU A 139 -15.44 -6.50 -6.53
C GLU A 139 -16.31 -7.60 -7.17
N GLN A 140 -16.87 -8.53 -6.41
CA GLN A 140 -17.63 -9.66 -7.01
C GLN A 140 -19.16 -9.53 -7.04
N ALA A 141 -19.75 -8.43 -6.58
CA ALA A 141 -21.21 -8.24 -6.55
C ALA A 141 -21.77 -7.24 -7.61
N ILE A 142 -21.05 -6.99 -8.68
CA ILE A 142 -21.34 -5.87 -9.64
C ILE A 142 -22.47 -6.16 -10.62
N ASN A 143 -23.07 -7.35 -10.64
CA ASN A 143 -24.10 -7.71 -11.64
C ASN A 143 -25.54 -7.79 -11.11
N GLU A 144 -25.86 -7.22 -9.96
CA GLU A 144 -27.22 -7.25 -9.44
C GLU A 144 -28.01 -5.98 -9.83
N ILE A 145 -29.23 -6.20 -10.29
CA ILE A 145 -30.17 -5.18 -10.76
C ILE A 145 -30.37 -4.14 -9.65
N SER A 146 -29.87 -2.94 -9.88
CA SER A 146 -30.10 -1.82 -8.96
C SER A 146 -31.36 -1.07 -9.36
N TYR A 147 -32.34 -0.99 -8.46
CA TYR A 147 -33.54 -0.15 -8.64
C TYR A 147 -33.25 1.35 -8.62
N ALA A 148 -32.01 1.71 -8.39
CA ALA A 148 -31.55 3.10 -8.31
C ALA A 148 -31.86 3.92 -9.56
N THR A 149 -31.74 3.32 -10.75
CA THR A 149 -32.00 3.99 -12.02
C THR A 149 -33.45 4.42 -12.19
N LEU A 150 -34.40 3.79 -11.49
CA LEU A 150 -35.81 4.17 -11.48
C LEU A 150 -36.04 5.49 -10.73
N PHE A 151 -35.25 5.78 -9.71
CA PHE A 151 -35.43 6.95 -8.84
C PHE A 151 -34.41 8.05 -9.13
N LEU A 152 -33.16 7.68 -9.37
CA LEU A 152 -32.05 8.61 -9.58
C LEU A 152 -31.81 8.86 -11.07
N THR A 153 -32.84 9.36 -11.73
CA THR A 153 -32.77 9.73 -13.16
C THR A 153 -31.81 10.91 -13.38
N ASN A 154 -31.34 11.09 -14.62
CA ASN A 154 -30.53 12.26 -14.97
C ASN A 154 -31.21 13.59 -14.63
N SER A 155 -32.56 13.67 -14.78
CA SER A 155 -33.33 14.86 -14.35
C SER A 155 -33.23 15.10 -12.86
N PHE A 156 -33.36 14.05 -12.07
CA PHE A 156 -33.22 14.11 -10.61
C PHE A 156 -31.81 14.52 -10.18
N LEU A 157 -30.78 13.89 -10.75
CA LEU A 157 -29.37 14.20 -10.45
C LEU A 157 -29.01 15.65 -10.82
N ASN A 158 -29.50 16.16 -11.96
CA ASN A 158 -29.31 17.56 -12.34
C ASN A 158 -29.98 18.54 -11.37
N LYS A 159 -31.14 18.19 -10.82
CA LYS A 159 -31.80 19.00 -9.78
C LYS A 159 -31.02 18.96 -8.46
N LEU A 160 -30.55 17.79 -8.05
CA LEU A 160 -29.69 17.63 -6.88
C LEU A 160 -28.39 18.44 -7.03
N ALA A 161 -27.76 18.37 -8.21
CA ALA A 161 -26.57 19.16 -8.56
C ALA A 161 -26.82 20.67 -8.39
N ARG A 162 -27.95 21.16 -8.89
CA ARG A 162 -28.33 22.58 -8.77
C ARG A 162 -28.49 22.99 -7.31
N ILE A 163 -29.14 22.16 -6.48
CA ILE A 163 -29.27 22.44 -5.04
C ILE A 163 -27.92 22.52 -4.35
N LEU A 164 -27.00 21.64 -4.71
CA LEU A 164 -25.64 21.64 -4.18
C LEU A 164 -24.85 22.89 -4.58
N SER A 165 -25.10 23.44 -5.80
CA SER A 165 -24.42 24.63 -6.30
C SER A 165 -25.02 25.94 -5.82
N ASP A 166 -26.35 26.07 -5.85
CA ASP A 166 -27.01 27.38 -5.74
C ASP A 166 -27.50 27.70 -4.32
N ASP A 167 -27.84 26.68 -3.53
CA ASP A 167 -28.68 26.89 -2.34
C ASP A 167 -27.97 26.67 -1.00
N LEU A 168 -26.68 26.36 -1.02
CA LEU A 168 -25.90 26.27 0.21
C LEU A 168 -25.63 27.64 0.83
N SER A 169 -25.81 28.71 0.05
CA SER A 169 -25.59 30.12 0.46
C SER A 169 -26.80 30.80 1.08
N ALA A 170 -27.99 30.23 0.96
CA ALA A 170 -29.21 30.88 1.41
C ALA A 170 -29.60 30.49 2.84
N ASN A 171 -29.38 31.40 3.75
CA ASN A 171 -29.97 31.53 5.12
C ASN A 171 -29.71 30.47 6.19
N ASP A 172 -28.80 30.80 7.04
CA ASP A 172 -28.30 30.11 8.23
C ASP A 172 -29.19 30.12 9.49
N TYR A 173 -30.47 30.14 9.36
CA TYR A 173 -31.32 30.34 10.57
C TYR A 173 -32.28 29.22 10.89
N GLU A 174 -31.79 27.94 11.01
CA GLU A 174 -32.56 26.99 11.84
C GLU A 174 -31.73 25.73 12.20
N PRO A 175 -31.77 25.25 13.45
CA PRO A 175 -30.95 24.14 13.93
C PRO A 175 -31.42 22.74 13.51
N TYR A 176 -32.56 22.61 12.84
CA TYR A 176 -33.13 21.31 12.42
C TYR A 176 -33.09 21.16 10.91
N HIS A 177 -31.92 20.79 10.41
CA HIS A 177 -31.69 20.71 8.98
C HIS A 177 -32.12 19.35 8.39
N VAL A 178 -33.39 19.07 8.27
CA VAL A 178 -33.92 17.93 7.48
C VAL A 178 -33.34 17.96 6.07
N LYS A 179 -33.17 19.15 5.50
CA LYS A 179 -32.52 19.34 4.20
C LYS A 179 -31.14 18.65 4.12
N TYR A 180 -30.22 18.95 5.03
CA TYR A 180 -28.89 18.32 5.04
C TYR A 180 -28.96 16.82 5.32
N LYS A 181 -29.92 16.38 6.14
CA LYS A 181 -30.13 14.96 6.42
C LYS A 181 -30.59 14.21 5.16
N VAL A 182 -31.52 14.78 4.38
CA VAL A 182 -32.04 14.17 3.16
C VAL A 182 -31.03 14.24 2.01
N ILE A 183 -30.46 15.44 1.74
CA ILE A 183 -29.47 15.60 0.68
C ILE A 183 -28.24 14.74 0.98
N GLY A 184 -27.79 14.68 2.25
CA GLY A 184 -26.71 13.82 2.68
C GLY A 184 -27.01 12.33 2.45
N ARG A 185 -28.23 11.88 2.72
CA ARG A 185 -28.65 10.49 2.46
C ARG A 185 -28.66 10.19 0.94
N LEU A 186 -29.17 11.11 0.13
CA LEU A 186 -29.16 10.97 -1.32
C LEU A 186 -27.73 10.95 -1.88
N LEU A 187 -26.85 11.80 -1.35
CA LEU A 187 -25.45 11.79 -1.73
C LEU A 187 -24.76 10.48 -1.31
N CYS A 188 -25.05 9.99 -0.11
CA CYS A 188 -24.55 8.68 0.35
C CYS A 188 -25.02 7.56 -0.57
N LEU A 189 -26.31 7.56 -0.96
CA LEU A 189 -26.86 6.59 -1.91
C LEU A 189 -26.14 6.67 -3.25
N CYS A 190 -25.94 7.88 -3.78
CA CYS A 190 -25.16 8.08 -5.01
C CYS A 190 -23.71 7.59 -4.84
N THR A 191 -23.15 7.65 -3.64
CA THR A 191 -21.80 7.16 -3.37
C THR A 191 -21.72 5.62 -3.43
N GLU A 192 -22.76 4.92 -2.99
CA GLU A 192 -22.78 3.45 -2.94
C GLU A 192 -23.14 2.77 -4.27
N LEU A 193 -23.72 3.49 -5.22
CA LEU A 193 -24.27 2.92 -6.46
C LEU A 193 -23.37 3.18 -7.66
N ASN A 194 -22.95 2.11 -8.36
CA ASN A 194 -22.06 2.21 -9.52
C ASN A 194 -22.77 2.54 -10.83
N ASN A 195 -24.08 2.27 -10.94
CA ASN A 195 -24.84 2.35 -12.21
C ASN A 195 -25.48 3.73 -12.46
N ILE A 196 -24.98 4.79 -11.81
CA ILE A 196 -25.54 6.15 -11.90
C ILE A 196 -24.49 7.08 -12.53
N ASN A 197 -24.96 8.06 -13.30
CA ASN A 197 -24.08 9.10 -13.83
C ASN A 197 -23.68 10.11 -12.74
N HIS A 198 -22.57 9.82 -12.02
CA HIS A 198 -22.06 10.63 -10.92
C HIS A 198 -21.40 11.93 -11.39
N SER A 199 -20.98 12.02 -12.66
CA SER A 199 -20.19 13.15 -13.18
C SER A 199 -20.88 14.51 -12.97
N VAL A 200 -22.19 14.53 -13.01
CA VAL A 200 -23.03 15.73 -12.80
C VAL A 200 -22.92 16.30 -11.37
N LEU A 201 -22.63 15.45 -10.39
CA LEU A 201 -22.55 15.84 -8.97
C LEU A 201 -21.12 16.23 -8.53
N ILE A 202 -20.09 15.89 -9.30
CA ILE A 202 -18.70 16.11 -8.91
C ILE A 202 -18.43 17.61 -8.70
N ASP A 203 -18.68 18.45 -9.70
CA ASP A 203 -18.39 19.88 -9.59
C ASP A 203 -19.19 20.59 -8.49
N PRO A 204 -20.50 20.33 -8.31
CA PRO A 204 -21.26 20.83 -7.17
C PRO A 204 -20.68 20.44 -5.81
N VAL A 205 -20.24 19.18 -5.64
CA VAL A 205 -19.62 18.73 -4.38
C VAL A 205 -18.24 19.35 -4.19
N VAL A 206 -17.46 19.53 -5.25
CA VAL A 206 -16.20 20.29 -5.20
C VAL A 206 -16.44 21.71 -4.73
N GLN A 207 -17.48 22.38 -5.21
CA GLN A 207 -17.86 23.73 -4.75
C GLN A 207 -18.24 23.75 -3.26
N CYS A 208 -18.97 22.74 -2.79
CA CYS A 208 -19.26 22.58 -1.35
C CYS A 208 -17.99 22.52 -0.52
N LEU A 209 -17.00 21.73 -0.94
CA LEU A 209 -15.72 21.56 -0.23
C LEU A 209 -14.82 22.81 -0.28
N ARG A 210 -14.93 23.62 -1.34
CA ARG A 210 -14.20 24.90 -1.46
C ARG A 210 -14.86 26.06 -0.71
N SER A 211 -16.08 25.86 -0.20
CA SER A 211 -16.85 26.92 0.45
C SER A 211 -16.41 27.12 1.91
N ASP A 212 -16.64 28.34 2.43
CA ASP A 212 -16.45 28.63 3.85
C ASP A 212 -17.31 27.77 4.77
N TYR A 213 -18.40 27.19 4.28
CA TYR A 213 -19.25 26.26 5.05
C TYR A 213 -18.51 24.99 5.44
N TYR A 214 -17.59 24.51 4.61
CA TYR A 214 -16.75 23.37 4.98
C TYR A 214 -15.84 23.73 6.17
N ARG A 215 -15.16 24.86 6.14
CA ARG A 215 -14.33 25.35 7.26
C ARG A 215 -15.17 25.58 8.52
N ASN A 216 -16.29 26.30 8.39
CA ASN A 216 -17.17 26.64 9.51
C ASN A 216 -17.78 25.39 10.17
N ALA A 217 -17.93 24.29 9.42
CA ALA A 217 -18.40 23.03 9.98
C ALA A 217 -17.43 22.47 11.03
N TYR A 218 -16.12 22.69 10.87
CA TYR A 218 -15.12 22.32 11.89
C TYR A 218 -15.12 23.27 13.08
N GLU A 219 -15.24 24.57 12.83
CA GLU A 219 -15.25 25.60 13.90
C GLU A 219 -16.41 25.42 14.86
N THR A 220 -17.54 24.91 14.39
CA THR A 220 -18.77 24.70 15.19
C THR A 220 -18.86 23.36 15.90
N ILE A 221 -17.85 22.48 15.81
CA ILE A 221 -17.85 21.20 16.53
C ILE A 221 -17.76 21.46 18.03
N ASP A 222 -18.82 21.07 18.77
CA ASP A 222 -18.82 21.11 20.23
C ASP A 222 -18.06 19.90 20.80
N LEU A 223 -17.01 20.18 21.58
CA LEU A 223 -16.22 19.16 22.28
C LEU A 223 -17.03 18.33 23.30
N ARG A 224 -18.18 18.85 23.74
CA ARG A 224 -19.03 18.21 24.74
C ARG A 224 -20.03 17.24 24.12
N GLN A 225 -20.24 17.29 22.82
CA GLN A 225 -21.17 16.41 22.12
C GLN A 225 -20.37 15.34 21.36
N PRO A 226 -20.62 14.05 21.60
CA PRO A 226 -19.94 12.98 20.92
C PRO A 226 -20.36 12.85 19.43
N ILE A 227 -21.45 13.47 19.03
CA ILE A 227 -22.06 13.33 17.70
C ILE A 227 -22.07 14.67 16.97
N ILE A 228 -21.57 14.67 15.72
CA ILE A 228 -21.68 15.81 14.81
C ILE A 228 -23.13 15.94 14.27
N ASN A 229 -23.61 17.16 14.11
CA ASN A 229 -24.93 17.40 13.54
C ASN A 229 -25.00 17.09 12.04
N SER A 230 -26.20 17.03 11.44
CA SER A 230 -26.39 16.66 10.05
C SER A 230 -25.68 17.59 9.05
N LYS A 231 -25.56 18.89 9.33
CA LYS A 231 -24.82 19.86 8.51
C LYS A 231 -23.33 19.59 8.57
N GLN A 232 -22.78 19.40 9.77
CA GLN A 232 -21.37 19.04 9.96
C GLN A 232 -21.04 17.73 9.27
N ARG A 233 -21.88 16.68 9.46
CA ARG A 233 -21.71 15.38 8.80
C ARG A 233 -21.72 15.51 7.27
N PHE A 234 -22.61 16.34 6.73
CA PHE A 234 -22.68 16.57 5.28
C PHE A 234 -21.36 17.11 4.73
N PHE A 235 -20.83 18.18 5.31
CA PHE A 235 -19.60 18.82 4.83
C PHE A 235 -18.34 18.03 5.17
N ILE A 236 -18.23 17.54 6.41
CA ILE A 236 -16.97 16.96 6.93
C ILE A 236 -16.79 15.51 6.47
N TYR A 237 -17.88 14.76 6.27
CA TYR A 237 -17.82 13.34 5.94
C TYR A 237 -18.38 13.01 4.55
N LEU A 238 -19.64 13.36 4.26
CA LEU A 238 -20.32 12.87 3.06
C LEU A 238 -19.76 13.47 1.76
N CYS A 239 -19.48 14.77 1.71
CA CYS A 239 -18.88 15.40 0.55
C CYS A 239 -17.46 14.86 0.28
N PRO A 240 -16.54 14.78 1.26
CA PRO A 240 -15.24 14.14 1.07
C PRO A 240 -15.35 12.69 0.60
N GLN A 241 -16.22 11.89 1.21
CA GLN A 241 -16.41 10.49 0.84
C GLN A 241 -16.90 10.33 -0.60
N PHE A 242 -17.86 11.18 -1.02
CA PHE A 242 -18.33 11.16 -2.40
C PHE A 242 -17.19 11.43 -3.39
N ILE A 243 -16.37 12.46 -3.15
CA ILE A 243 -15.23 12.76 -4.01
C ILE A 243 -14.25 11.58 -4.05
N ARG A 244 -13.88 11.03 -2.90
CA ARG A 244 -12.96 9.88 -2.82
C ARG A 244 -13.40 8.68 -3.65
N LEU A 245 -14.68 8.38 -3.67
CA LEU A 245 -15.21 7.17 -4.30
C LEU A 245 -15.70 7.38 -5.73
N ARG A 246 -15.97 8.62 -6.16
CA ARG A 246 -16.63 8.89 -7.44
C ARG A 246 -15.88 9.83 -8.38
N SER A 247 -14.73 10.34 -8.02
CA SER A 247 -13.94 11.20 -8.90
C SER A 247 -12.89 10.46 -9.73
N ASN A 248 -12.84 9.14 -9.71
CA ASN A 248 -11.75 8.34 -10.29
C ASN A 248 -11.34 8.75 -11.72
N GLU A 249 -12.31 8.98 -12.61
CA GLU A 249 -12.04 9.38 -14.01
C GLU A 249 -11.54 10.83 -14.14
N ARG A 250 -11.80 11.69 -13.16
CA ARG A 250 -11.43 13.12 -13.11
C ARG A 250 -10.55 13.45 -11.91
N ASN A 251 -9.86 12.44 -11.35
CA ASN A 251 -9.15 12.59 -10.07
C ASN A 251 -8.12 13.72 -10.09
N ASP A 252 -7.32 13.83 -11.14
CA ASP A 252 -6.28 14.86 -11.25
C ASP A 252 -6.89 16.28 -11.33
N GLU A 253 -7.97 16.46 -12.09
CA GLU A 253 -8.68 17.72 -12.21
C GLU A 253 -9.30 18.14 -10.88
N VAL A 254 -10.03 17.23 -10.24
CA VAL A 254 -10.71 17.44 -8.97
C VAL A 254 -9.70 17.73 -7.84
N SER A 255 -8.64 16.94 -7.74
CA SER A 255 -7.61 17.10 -6.72
C SER A 255 -6.87 18.43 -6.87
N ASN A 256 -6.49 18.79 -8.10
CA ASN A 256 -5.85 20.09 -8.36
C ASN A 256 -6.80 21.27 -8.06
N SER A 257 -8.10 21.12 -8.36
CA SER A 257 -9.11 22.14 -8.04
C SER A 257 -9.33 22.34 -6.54
N LEU A 258 -9.24 21.27 -5.75
CA LEU A 258 -9.42 21.29 -4.29
C LEU A 258 -8.16 21.71 -3.54
N CYS A 259 -6.98 21.50 -4.13
CA CYS A 259 -5.69 21.51 -3.44
C CYS A 259 -5.49 22.75 -2.58
N ASP A 260 -5.49 23.94 -3.16
CA ASP A 260 -5.17 25.18 -2.45
C ASP A 260 -6.19 25.50 -1.35
N SER A 261 -7.49 25.26 -1.60
CA SER A 261 -8.55 25.51 -0.62
C SER A 261 -8.46 24.55 0.56
N ILE A 262 -8.33 23.25 0.29
CA ILE A 262 -8.33 22.23 1.35
C ILE A 262 -7.03 22.26 2.15
N LEU A 263 -5.87 22.53 1.52
CA LEU A 263 -4.62 22.74 2.24
C LEU A 263 -4.67 23.98 3.11
N GLY A 264 -5.20 25.10 2.58
CA GLY A 264 -5.39 26.34 3.37
C GLY A 264 -6.33 26.16 4.55
N TYR A 265 -7.45 25.45 4.38
CA TYR A 265 -8.36 25.09 5.49
C TYR A 265 -7.70 24.11 6.46
N GLY A 266 -6.95 23.14 5.94
CA GLY A 266 -6.23 22.15 6.75
C GLY A 266 -5.26 22.81 7.73
N GLN A 267 -4.47 23.78 7.27
CA GLN A 267 -3.59 24.54 8.14
C GLN A 267 -4.38 25.11 9.34
N GLN A 268 -5.46 25.87 9.09
CA GLN A 268 -6.26 26.49 10.14
C GLN A 268 -6.93 25.47 11.06
N ILE A 269 -7.49 24.39 10.49
CA ILE A 269 -8.16 23.33 11.23
C ILE A 269 -7.17 22.64 12.18
N PHE A 270 -5.98 22.27 11.73
CA PHE A 270 -5.00 21.60 12.57
C PHE A 270 -4.40 22.52 13.63
N GLU A 271 -4.07 23.77 13.30
CA GLU A 271 -3.55 24.73 14.27
C GLU A 271 -4.54 25.00 15.43
N GLN A 272 -5.84 25.06 15.15
CA GLN A 272 -6.86 25.37 16.14
C GLN A 272 -7.36 24.16 16.91
N HIS A 273 -7.51 23.02 16.24
CA HIS A 273 -8.26 21.90 16.81
C HIS A 273 -7.38 20.72 17.25
N LEU A 274 -6.22 20.48 16.62
CA LEU A 274 -5.37 19.35 16.96
C LEU A 274 -4.80 19.43 18.37
N PRO A 275 -4.24 20.55 18.85
CA PRO A 275 -3.72 20.64 20.22
C PRO A 275 -4.79 20.34 21.28
N ILE A 276 -5.99 20.95 21.11
CA ILE A 276 -7.10 20.77 22.05
C ILE A 276 -7.60 19.32 22.05
N ALA A 277 -7.62 18.66 20.89
CA ALA A 277 -8.03 17.28 20.77
C ALA A 277 -7.05 16.33 21.47
N LEU A 278 -5.75 16.55 21.31
CA LEU A 278 -4.70 15.75 21.96
C LEU A 278 -4.63 15.98 23.49
N GLU A 279 -4.83 17.21 23.97
CA GLU A 279 -4.86 17.52 25.41
C GLU A 279 -6.05 16.89 26.11
N SER A 280 -7.23 16.87 25.50
CA SER A 280 -8.43 16.28 26.10
C SER A 280 -8.30 14.78 26.35
N GLU A 281 -7.56 14.07 25.54
CA GLU A 281 -7.29 12.63 25.74
C GLU A 281 -6.23 12.35 26.80
N ALA A 282 -5.20 13.19 26.93
CA ALA A 282 -4.21 13.06 28.00
C ALA A 282 -4.86 13.17 29.40
N ILE A 283 -5.92 13.96 29.55
CA ILE A 283 -6.68 14.09 30.81
C ILE A 283 -7.50 12.83 31.09
N VAL A 284 -8.13 12.23 30.09
CA VAL A 284 -8.94 10.99 30.24
C VAL A 284 -8.06 9.80 30.59
N SER A 285 -6.86 9.71 30.04
CA SER A 285 -5.91 8.62 30.33
C SER A 285 -5.27 8.71 31.71
N SER A 286 -5.19 9.90 32.32
CA SER A 286 -4.53 10.13 33.62
C SER A 286 -5.47 9.91 34.83
N THR A 287 -6.77 9.86 34.65
CA THR A 287 -7.74 9.62 35.73
C THR A 287 -7.99 8.12 35.89
N ASN A 288 -7.52 7.56 37.02
CA ASN A 288 -7.65 6.15 37.40
C ASN A 288 -9.12 5.68 37.66
N GLU A 289 -10.12 6.32 37.11
CA GLU A 289 -11.50 5.86 37.10
C GLU A 289 -11.83 4.87 35.97
N LYS A 290 -10.96 3.88 35.78
CA LYS A 290 -11.08 2.80 34.78
C LYS A 290 -12.18 1.77 35.04
N LYS A 291 -13.11 2.02 35.96
CA LYS A 291 -14.21 1.05 36.21
C LYS A 291 -15.55 1.75 36.31
N LYS A 292 -16.35 1.68 35.26
CA LYS A 292 -17.80 2.04 35.19
C LYS A 292 -18.15 3.43 34.65
N ILE A 293 -17.54 3.91 33.62
CA ILE A 293 -18.23 4.87 32.77
C ILE A 293 -18.18 4.30 31.36
N PHE A 294 -19.35 4.25 30.72
CA PHE A 294 -19.56 3.91 29.31
C PHE A 294 -18.30 4.12 28.45
N LYS A 295 -18.00 3.18 27.55
CA LYS A 295 -17.09 3.41 26.45
C LYS A 295 -17.44 4.79 25.90
N SER A 296 -16.70 5.83 26.29
CA SER A 296 -16.85 7.15 25.74
C SER A 296 -16.50 7.01 24.28
N GLU A 297 -17.49 7.20 23.41
CA GLU A 297 -17.23 7.31 21.99
C GLU A 297 -16.14 8.35 21.79
N PRO A 298 -15.15 8.05 20.92
CA PRO A 298 -14.01 8.92 20.66
C PRO A 298 -14.50 10.31 20.28
N GLY A 299 -13.85 11.32 20.79
CA GLY A 299 -14.27 12.71 20.64
C GLY A 299 -14.53 13.06 19.17
N ALA A 300 -15.69 13.57 18.86
CA ALA A 300 -16.14 13.95 17.52
C ALA A 300 -15.09 14.78 16.73
N LYS A 301 -14.20 15.48 17.44
CA LYS A 301 -13.11 16.24 16.84
C LYS A 301 -12.01 15.38 16.23
N LEU A 302 -11.52 14.36 16.94
CA LEU A 302 -10.47 13.49 16.40
C LEU A 302 -10.95 12.75 15.16
N GLN A 303 -12.21 12.27 15.20
CA GLN A 303 -12.84 11.64 14.06
C GLN A 303 -12.97 12.61 12.87
N ALA A 304 -13.40 13.85 13.12
CA ALA A 304 -13.50 14.87 12.09
C ALA A 304 -12.12 15.22 11.48
N LEU A 305 -11.08 15.33 12.30
CA LEU A 305 -9.71 15.55 11.83
C LEU A 305 -9.25 14.38 10.96
N GLY A 306 -9.55 13.15 11.34
CA GLY A 306 -9.27 11.96 10.54
C GLY A 306 -9.91 12.05 9.15
N TRP A 307 -11.18 12.42 9.04
CA TRP A 307 -11.85 12.59 7.75
C TRP A 307 -11.26 13.71 6.89
N HIS A 308 -10.78 14.81 7.51
CA HIS A 308 -10.05 15.83 6.76
C HIS A 308 -8.73 15.29 6.19
N ILE A 309 -7.98 14.50 6.99
CA ILE A 309 -6.76 13.87 6.52
C ILE A 309 -7.05 12.86 5.41
N GLU A 310 -8.18 12.14 5.46
CA GLU A 310 -8.60 11.27 4.37
C GLU A 310 -8.80 12.03 3.05
N LEU A 311 -9.39 13.24 3.11
CA LEU A 311 -9.51 14.08 1.92
C LEU A 311 -8.13 14.56 1.43
N LEU A 312 -7.22 14.92 2.35
CA LEU A 312 -5.82 15.25 2.00
C LEU A 312 -5.10 14.04 1.40
N ASN A 313 -5.35 12.83 1.91
CA ASN A 313 -4.84 11.60 1.32
C ASN A 313 -5.30 11.43 -0.13
N HIS A 314 -6.59 11.65 -0.39
CA HIS A 314 -7.13 11.57 -1.75
C HIS A 314 -6.46 12.59 -2.68
N ILE A 315 -6.26 13.84 -2.25
CA ILE A 315 -5.52 14.87 -3.00
C ILE A 315 -4.07 14.42 -3.23
N ALA A 316 -3.40 13.86 -2.23
CA ALA A 316 -2.02 13.38 -2.32
C ALA A 316 -1.85 12.16 -3.25
N LEU A 317 -2.92 11.46 -3.63
CA LEU A 317 -2.86 10.44 -4.67
C LEU A 317 -2.52 11.05 -6.03
N THR A 318 -2.88 12.30 -6.29
CA THR A 318 -2.58 12.99 -7.54
C THR A 318 -1.13 13.50 -7.56
N PRO A 319 -0.29 13.04 -8.51
CA PRO A 319 1.13 13.41 -8.54
C PRO A 319 1.40 14.90 -8.61
N THR A 320 0.60 15.66 -9.38
CA THR A 320 0.73 17.11 -9.54
C THR A 320 0.30 17.88 -8.29
N ALA A 321 -0.57 17.33 -7.47
CA ALA A 321 -1.05 17.99 -6.25
C ALA A 321 -0.06 17.87 -5.08
N ARG A 322 0.81 16.86 -5.06
CA ARG A 322 1.76 16.63 -3.95
C ARG A 322 2.69 17.79 -3.68
N ILE A 323 3.16 18.48 -4.74
CA ILE A 323 4.10 19.58 -4.59
C ILE A 323 3.50 20.78 -3.83
N HIS A 324 2.17 20.95 -3.87
CA HIS A 324 1.46 22.01 -3.15
C HIS A 324 1.58 21.90 -1.63
N PHE A 325 1.84 20.70 -1.10
CA PHE A 325 2.12 20.50 0.34
C PHE A 325 3.43 21.16 0.79
N LEU A 326 4.33 21.52 -0.14
CA LEU A 326 5.54 22.30 0.14
C LEU A 326 5.36 23.80 -0.09
N ALA A 327 4.23 24.24 -0.65
CA ALA A 327 4.01 25.63 -1.02
C ALA A 327 3.67 26.48 0.21
N GLY A 328 4.41 27.55 0.41
CA GLY A 328 4.13 28.55 1.45
C GLY A 328 3.99 27.96 2.85
N THR A 329 2.84 28.18 3.47
CA THR A 329 2.52 27.71 4.83
C THR A 329 1.97 26.29 4.90
N HIS A 330 1.67 25.63 3.77
CA HIS A 330 1.06 24.31 3.75
C HIS A 330 1.98 23.22 4.30
N GLN A 331 3.31 23.43 4.32
CA GLN A 331 4.26 22.50 4.92
C GLN A 331 3.95 22.17 6.39
N ILE A 332 3.28 23.07 7.10
CA ILE A 332 2.85 22.85 8.49
C ILE A 332 1.93 21.64 8.64
N ILE A 333 1.19 21.27 7.58
CA ILE A 333 0.36 20.05 7.57
C ILE A 333 1.22 18.81 7.75
N ILE A 334 2.37 18.75 7.06
CA ILE A 334 3.33 17.67 7.22
C ILE A 334 3.83 17.59 8.67
N ASP A 335 4.14 18.74 9.28
CA ASP A 335 4.58 18.79 10.68
C ASP A 335 3.46 18.34 11.64
N HIS A 336 2.19 18.66 11.37
CA HIS A 336 1.07 18.14 12.15
C HIS A 336 0.92 16.61 12.01
N MET A 337 1.09 16.06 10.81
CA MET A 337 1.06 14.59 10.62
C MET A 337 2.19 13.91 11.40
N ILE A 338 3.39 14.50 11.36
CA ILE A 338 4.53 14.02 12.14
C ILE A 338 4.23 14.07 13.65
N ASN A 339 3.58 15.14 14.14
CA ASN A 339 3.21 15.27 15.55
C ASN A 339 2.19 14.21 15.97
N ILE A 340 1.19 13.89 15.12
CA ILE A 340 0.22 12.81 15.39
C ILE A 340 0.96 11.49 15.61
N ILE A 341 1.85 11.09 14.71
CA ILE A 341 2.56 9.81 14.83
C ILE A 341 3.67 9.79 15.90
N ARG A 342 4.02 10.95 16.49
CA ARG A 342 4.93 11.07 17.65
C ARG A 342 4.21 11.05 18.99
N THR A 343 2.90 11.21 19.01
CA THR A 343 2.11 11.29 20.24
C THR A 343 2.01 9.93 20.91
N GLU A 344 2.62 9.76 22.08
CA GLU A 344 2.74 8.46 22.76
C GLU A 344 1.39 7.85 23.15
N SER A 345 0.39 8.66 23.52
CA SER A 345 -0.95 8.15 23.82
C SER A 345 -1.63 7.54 22.60
N LEU A 346 -1.48 8.14 21.42
CA LEU A 346 -2.00 7.60 20.16
C LEU A 346 -1.25 6.34 19.74
N ILE A 347 0.08 6.30 19.91
CA ILE A 347 0.89 5.10 19.65
C ILE A 347 0.41 3.94 20.55
N ALA A 348 0.18 4.19 21.84
CA ALA A 348 -0.32 3.16 22.75
C ALA A 348 -1.71 2.65 22.30
N SER A 349 -2.61 3.57 21.91
CA SER A 349 -3.96 3.24 21.45
C SER A 349 -3.97 2.31 20.24
N VAL A 350 -3.10 2.51 19.24
CA VAL A 350 -3.04 1.65 18.03
C VAL A 350 -2.47 0.25 18.31
N HIS A 351 -1.81 0.05 19.45
CA HIS A 351 -1.36 -1.27 19.88
C HIS A 351 -2.44 -2.02 20.67
N GLU A 352 -3.35 -1.31 21.30
CA GLU A 352 -4.45 -1.89 22.09
C GLU A 352 -5.68 -2.19 21.23
N ASN A 353 -5.98 -1.37 20.23
CA ASN A 353 -7.19 -1.41 19.43
C ASN A 353 -6.91 -1.83 17.97
N ASP A 354 -7.80 -2.66 17.43
CA ASP A 354 -7.81 -3.12 16.05
C ASP A 354 -8.98 -2.54 15.22
N GLU A 355 -9.94 -1.90 15.89
CA GLU A 355 -11.10 -1.30 15.24
C GLU A 355 -10.69 -0.05 14.44
N LEU A 356 -10.88 -0.09 13.12
CA LEU A 356 -10.57 1.04 12.23
C LEU A 356 -11.39 2.29 12.56
N PHE A 357 -12.54 2.12 13.20
CA PHE A 357 -13.46 3.19 13.59
C PHE A 357 -13.13 3.80 14.96
N HIS A 358 -12.15 3.25 15.67
CA HIS A 358 -11.61 3.93 16.83
C HIS A 358 -10.92 5.21 16.40
N SER A 359 -11.30 6.38 16.93
CA SER A 359 -10.84 7.69 16.43
C SER A 359 -9.33 7.84 16.39
N ASP A 360 -8.63 7.30 17.38
CA ASP A 360 -7.18 7.37 17.48
C ASP A 360 -6.53 6.52 16.40
N VAL A 361 -7.01 5.28 16.23
CA VAL A 361 -6.52 4.36 15.20
C VAL A 361 -6.77 4.95 13.82
N HIS A 362 -7.95 5.50 13.58
CA HIS A 362 -8.31 6.16 12.34
C HIS A 362 -7.41 7.38 12.07
N LEU A 363 -7.21 8.25 13.07
CA LEU A 363 -6.36 9.43 12.95
C LEU A 363 -4.91 9.08 12.61
N VAL A 364 -4.31 8.12 13.34
CA VAL A 364 -2.93 7.65 13.09
C VAL A 364 -2.83 6.98 11.73
N SER A 365 -3.82 6.13 11.37
CA SER A 365 -3.85 5.48 10.06
C SER A 365 -3.86 6.50 8.93
N CYS A 366 -4.72 7.51 9.01
CA CYS A 366 -4.81 8.57 8.00
C CYS A 366 -3.51 9.40 7.93
N ALA A 367 -2.93 9.75 9.08
CA ALA A 367 -1.70 10.54 9.13
C ALA A 367 -0.50 9.81 8.55
N ILE A 368 -0.29 8.53 8.91
CA ILE A 368 0.84 7.76 8.39
C ILE A 368 0.67 7.45 6.90
N THR A 369 -0.57 7.21 6.44
CA THR A 369 -0.87 7.01 5.03
C THR A 369 -0.61 8.28 4.21
N LEU A 370 -0.96 9.46 4.75
CA LEU A 370 -0.66 10.73 4.08
C LEU A 370 0.85 10.93 3.93
N LEU A 371 1.62 10.71 4.99
CA LEU A 371 3.08 10.79 4.92
C LEU A 371 3.65 9.80 3.91
N TYR A 372 3.13 8.57 3.85
CA TYR A 372 3.53 7.58 2.85
C TYR A 372 3.20 8.05 1.42
N ASN A 373 1.97 8.50 1.15
CA ASN A 373 1.58 8.98 -0.18
C ASN A 373 2.41 10.19 -0.65
N LEU A 374 2.84 11.02 0.28
CA LEU A 374 3.68 12.19 0.00
C LEU A 374 5.13 11.80 -0.34
N THR A 375 5.63 10.61 0.07
CA THR A 375 7.01 10.19 -0.28
C THR A 375 7.23 9.95 -1.76
N PHE A 376 6.17 9.77 -2.55
CA PHE A 376 6.28 9.71 -4.01
C PHE A 376 6.69 11.05 -4.65
N GLU A 377 6.79 12.14 -3.87
CA GLU A 377 7.44 13.40 -4.25
C GLU A 377 8.82 13.48 -3.58
N ASN A 378 9.88 13.43 -4.38
CA ASN A 378 11.26 13.34 -3.89
C ASN A 378 11.65 14.46 -2.92
N LYS A 379 11.15 15.68 -3.13
CA LYS A 379 11.45 16.81 -2.25
C LYS A 379 10.85 16.61 -0.87
N ILE A 380 9.66 16.02 -0.79
CA ILE A 380 9.02 15.70 0.49
C ILE A 380 9.75 14.53 1.16
N LEU A 381 10.16 13.51 0.41
CA LEU A 381 10.95 12.41 0.96
C LEU A 381 12.25 12.91 1.61
N LEU A 382 12.96 13.85 0.97
CA LEU A 382 14.16 14.46 1.54
C LEU A 382 13.84 15.22 2.83
N LEU A 383 12.78 16.03 2.84
CA LEU A 383 12.31 16.73 4.04
C LEU A 383 12.02 15.76 5.20
N LEU A 384 11.34 14.66 4.92
CA LEU A 384 11.01 13.65 5.95
C LEU A 384 12.26 12.94 6.50
N LYS A 385 13.30 12.73 5.67
CA LYS A 385 14.59 12.21 6.13
C LYS A 385 15.25 13.13 7.14
N GLU A 386 15.24 14.44 6.92
CA GLU A 386 15.79 15.45 7.83
C GLU A 386 15.06 15.49 9.18
N LYS A 387 13.78 15.11 9.22
CA LYS A 387 12.95 15.12 10.44
C LYS A 387 13.15 13.91 11.37
N ASN A 388 14.07 12.98 11.08
CA ASN A 388 14.35 11.78 11.89
C ASN A 388 13.09 10.96 12.23
N LEU A 389 12.23 10.74 11.26
CA LEU A 389 10.93 10.10 11.46
C LEU A 389 11.03 8.56 11.54
N ALA A 390 12.11 7.97 11.02
CA ALA A 390 12.26 6.51 10.90
C ALA A 390 12.09 5.77 12.25
N GLU A 391 12.61 6.32 13.35
CA GLU A 391 12.48 5.71 14.69
C GLU A 391 11.03 5.64 15.15
N PHE A 392 10.23 6.69 14.92
CA PHE A 392 8.80 6.68 15.28
C PHE A 392 8.01 5.71 14.41
N CYS A 393 8.35 5.59 13.13
CA CYS A 393 7.75 4.59 12.27
C CYS A 393 8.01 3.17 12.79
N THR A 394 9.21 2.87 13.32
CA THR A 394 9.50 1.53 13.87
C THR A 394 8.64 1.17 15.08
N LYS A 395 8.22 2.15 15.89
CA LYS A 395 7.27 1.92 17.00
C LYS A 395 5.90 1.47 16.50
N LEU A 396 5.50 1.86 15.31
CA LEU A 396 4.20 1.52 14.71
C LEU A 396 4.20 0.17 13.95
N HIS A 397 5.34 -0.49 13.77
CA HIS A 397 5.42 -1.78 13.06
C HIS A 397 4.59 -2.89 13.70
N THR A 398 4.27 -2.78 14.99
CA THR A 398 3.48 -3.75 15.75
C THR A 398 2.05 -3.29 16.03
N ALA A 399 1.60 -2.21 15.41
CA ALA A 399 0.21 -1.78 15.45
C ALA A 399 -0.71 -2.92 14.99
N LYS A 400 -1.93 -3.01 15.51
CA LYS A 400 -2.86 -4.07 15.11
C LYS A 400 -3.40 -3.91 13.69
N GLN A 401 -3.52 -2.65 13.23
CA GLN A 401 -4.02 -2.33 11.89
C GLN A 401 -2.97 -2.55 10.79
N ARG A 402 -3.33 -3.36 9.77
CA ARG A 402 -2.44 -3.68 8.64
C ARG A 402 -2.00 -2.45 7.84
N THR A 403 -2.90 -1.48 7.66
CA THR A 403 -2.57 -0.23 6.93
C THR A 403 -1.47 0.55 7.64
N ILE A 404 -1.55 0.66 8.98
CA ILE A 404 -0.51 1.32 9.79
C ILE A 404 0.80 0.54 9.70
N GLN A 405 0.75 -0.79 9.82
CA GLN A 405 1.93 -1.65 9.70
C GLN A 405 2.62 -1.44 8.35
N PHE A 406 1.87 -1.54 7.25
CA PHE A 406 2.42 -1.38 5.90
C PHE A 406 3.04 0.00 5.69
N ALA A 407 2.29 1.08 5.95
CA ALA A 407 2.77 2.44 5.74
C ALA A 407 3.98 2.75 6.63
N SER A 408 3.97 2.33 7.90
CA SER A 408 5.07 2.59 8.83
C SER A 408 6.33 1.81 8.49
N GLN A 409 6.23 0.55 8.08
CA GLN A 409 7.38 -0.25 7.66
C GLN A 409 7.99 0.32 6.38
N THR A 410 7.17 0.63 5.38
CA THR A 410 7.65 1.26 4.13
C THR A 410 8.35 2.59 4.42
N LEU A 411 7.74 3.47 5.21
CA LEU A 411 8.34 4.75 5.58
C LEU A 411 9.67 4.55 6.32
N SER A 412 9.75 3.65 7.27
CA SER A 412 10.98 3.43 8.03
C SER A 412 12.15 3.03 7.12
N ILE A 413 11.91 2.22 6.10
CA ILE A 413 12.92 1.79 5.13
C ILE A 413 13.29 2.93 4.17
N LEU A 414 12.28 3.66 3.63
CA LEU A 414 12.52 4.80 2.73
C LEU A 414 13.33 5.90 3.40
N LEU A 415 13.10 6.11 4.70
CA LEU A 415 13.78 7.12 5.51
C LEU A 415 15.15 6.65 5.99
N ASN A 416 15.30 5.36 6.28
CA ASN A 416 16.56 4.74 6.69
C ASN A 416 16.68 3.31 6.14
N GLN A 417 17.46 3.13 5.10
CA GLN A 417 17.64 1.83 4.43
C GLN A 417 18.22 0.74 5.36
N ASN A 418 18.88 1.10 6.45
CA ASN A 418 19.36 0.12 7.43
C ASN A 418 18.22 -0.63 8.14
N ASN A 419 16.99 -0.14 8.04
CA ASN A 419 15.82 -0.80 8.62
C ASN A 419 15.25 -1.93 7.74
N ILE A 420 15.86 -2.19 6.58
CA ILE A 420 15.34 -3.18 5.62
C ILE A 420 15.28 -4.60 6.21
N ASP A 421 16.21 -4.94 7.09
CA ASP A 421 16.25 -6.26 7.75
C ASP A 421 15.27 -6.36 8.93
N ALA A 422 14.66 -5.25 9.34
CA ALA A 422 13.68 -5.20 10.42
C ALA A 422 12.23 -5.41 9.96
N ILE A 423 12.01 -5.81 8.71
CA ILE A 423 10.68 -6.06 8.14
C ILE A 423 10.02 -7.23 8.87
N LYS A 424 8.81 -7.00 9.42
CA LYS A 424 8.06 -8.03 10.16
C LYS A 424 7.10 -8.83 9.29
N TYR A 425 6.62 -8.25 8.20
CA TYR A 425 5.57 -8.83 7.35
C TYR A 425 5.99 -8.79 5.87
N PRO A 426 7.03 -9.54 5.48
CA PRO A 426 7.56 -9.51 4.12
C PRO A 426 6.52 -9.94 3.08
N LEU A 427 5.67 -10.94 3.39
CA LEU A 427 4.58 -11.38 2.53
C LEU A 427 3.62 -10.24 2.20
N ILE A 428 3.14 -9.50 3.21
CA ILE A 428 2.22 -8.38 3.02
C ILE A 428 2.87 -7.28 2.17
N MET A 429 4.16 -7.01 2.39
CA MET A 429 4.90 -6.00 1.62
C MET A 429 5.02 -6.41 0.15
N ALA A 430 5.44 -7.65 -0.12
CA ALA A 430 5.56 -8.18 -1.48
C ALA A 430 4.22 -8.15 -2.21
N GLN A 431 3.17 -8.73 -1.61
CA GLN A 431 1.82 -8.80 -2.19
C GLN A 431 1.23 -7.41 -2.50
N ASN A 432 1.38 -6.44 -1.60
CA ASN A 432 0.86 -5.09 -1.85
C ASN A 432 1.55 -4.42 -3.04
N TYR A 433 2.88 -4.54 -3.19
CA TYR A 433 3.56 -3.95 -4.34
C TYR A 433 3.25 -4.69 -5.64
N LEU A 434 3.16 -6.02 -5.62
CA LEU A 434 2.74 -6.80 -6.79
C LEU A 434 1.32 -6.42 -7.21
N PHE A 435 0.40 -6.28 -6.26
CA PHE A 435 -0.97 -5.80 -6.51
C PHE A 435 -0.99 -4.39 -7.15
N TYR A 436 -0.18 -3.45 -6.66
CA TYR A 436 -0.09 -2.12 -7.29
C TYR A 436 0.46 -2.20 -8.71
N ILE A 437 1.50 -3.02 -8.94
CA ILE A 437 2.10 -3.20 -10.27
C ILE A 437 1.08 -3.80 -11.24
N GLU A 438 0.37 -4.84 -10.83
CA GLU A 438 -0.66 -5.49 -11.64
C GLU A 438 -1.77 -4.51 -12.04
N ASN A 439 -2.35 -3.82 -11.06
CA ASN A 439 -3.45 -2.90 -11.34
C ASN A 439 -3.00 -1.68 -12.16
N THR A 440 -1.78 -1.17 -11.95
CA THR A 440 -1.27 -0.07 -12.77
C THR A 440 -1.04 -0.48 -14.23
N LEU A 441 -0.68 -1.74 -14.50
CA LEU A 441 -0.55 -2.25 -15.88
C LEU A 441 -1.90 -2.38 -16.60
N HIS A 442 -3.00 -2.55 -15.88
CA HIS A 442 -4.35 -2.57 -16.44
C HIS A 442 -4.87 -1.16 -16.79
N GLU A 443 -4.30 -0.12 -16.20
CA GLU A 443 -4.69 1.26 -16.43
C GLU A 443 -3.91 1.89 -17.60
N ARG A 444 -4.60 2.53 -18.56
CA ARG A 444 -3.95 3.22 -19.68
C ARG A 444 -2.98 4.32 -19.25
N SER A 445 -3.25 4.95 -18.11
CA SER A 445 -2.43 6.00 -17.53
C SER A 445 -1.19 5.49 -16.81
N LEU A 446 -1.08 4.17 -16.59
CA LEU A 446 -0.08 3.54 -15.72
C LEU A 446 -0.08 4.12 -14.29
N VAL A 447 -1.28 4.50 -13.81
CA VAL A 447 -1.50 5.03 -12.45
C VAL A 447 -2.72 4.36 -11.85
N TYR A 448 -2.56 3.72 -10.71
CA TYR A 448 -3.65 3.11 -9.95
C TYR A 448 -3.62 3.63 -8.51
N ASN A 449 -4.75 4.15 -8.02
CA ASN A 449 -4.85 4.79 -6.71
C ASN A 449 -3.71 5.80 -6.43
N GLY A 450 -3.33 6.58 -7.45
CA GLY A 450 -2.29 7.60 -7.38
C GLY A 450 -0.86 7.08 -7.33
N VAL A 451 -0.66 5.77 -7.31
CA VAL A 451 0.66 5.13 -7.42
C VAL A 451 0.96 4.93 -8.90
N LYS A 452 2.06 5.50 -9.38
CA LYS A 452 2.56 5.27 -10.72
C LYS A 452 3.31 3.95 -10.79
N LEU A 453 3.26 3.25 -11.92
CA LEU A 453 3.97 1.99 -12.13
C LEU A 453 5.47 2.09 -11.80
N ASN A 454 6.12 3.14 -12.28
CA ASN A 454 7.55 3.38 -11.99
C ASN A 454 7.82 3.58 -10.49
N GLY A 455 6.93 4.26 -9.76
CA GLY A 455 7.04 4.42 -8.31
C GLY A 455 6.91 3.10 -7.55
N ALA A 456 5.94 2.27 -7.94
CA ALA A 456 5.74 0.94 -7.35
C ALA A 456 6.96 0.05 -7.59
N LEU A 457 7.51 0.04 -8.81
CA LEU A 457 8.71 -0.72 -9.14
C LEU A 457 9.95 -0.22 -8.40
N THR A 458 10.15 1.10 -8.31
CA THR A 458 11.27 1.69 -7.55
C THR A 458 11.24 1.29 -6.07
N TYR A 459 10.05 1.27 -5.47
CA TYR A 459 9.92 0.87 -4.07
C TYR A 459 10.08 -0.65 -3.90
N LEU A 460 9.55 -1.44 -4.81
CA LEU A 460 9.76 -2.90 -4.77
C LEU A 460 11.23 -3.25 -5.00
N GLU A 461 11.96 -2.55 -5.88
CA GLU A 461 13.41 -2.71 -6.07
C GLU A 461 14.18 -2.48 -4.77
N LEU A 462 13.83 -1.42 -4.04
CA LEU A 462 14.41 -1.16 -2.73
C LEU A 462 14.07 -2.28 -1.72
N MET A 463 12.81 -2.70 -1.64
CA MET A 463 12.37 -3.75 -0.73
C MET A 463 12.97 -5.11 -1.05
N ALA A 464 13.23 -5.40 -2.33
CA ALA A 464 13.87 -6.63 -2.80
C ALA A 464 15.34 -6.77 -2.37
N GLN A 465 15.92 -5.81 -1.64
CA GLN A 465 17.18 -6.04 -0.92
C GLN A 465 17.01 -7.00 0.28
N ASN A 466 15.80 -7.13 0.83
CA ASN A 466 15.49 -8.08 1.90
C ASN A 466 15.26 -9.50 1.33
N ASP A 467 15.96 -10.50 1.88
CA ASP A 467 15.91 -11.88 1.38
C ASP A 467 14.53 -12.52 1.53
N LEU A 468 13.77 -12.17 2.58
CA LEU A 468 12.40 -12.69 2.76
C LEU A 468 11.46 -12.14 1.68
N ILE A 469 11.57 -10.86 1.35
CA ILE A 469 10.74 -10.26 0.28
C ILE A 469 11.07 -10.87 -1.09
N LYS A 470 12.35 -11.15 -1.39
CA LYS A 470 12.74 -11.86 -2.62
C LYS A 470 12.04 -13.20 -2.75
N ASN A 471 12.07 -13.99 -1.67
CA ASN A 471 11.43 -15.29 -1.64
C ASN A 471 9.92 -15.18 -1.80
N GLU A 472 9.27 -14.21 -1.15
CA GLU A 472 7.83 -13.99 -1.32
C GLU A 472 7.46 -13.60 -2.76
N ILE A 473 8.25 -12.74 -3.42
CA ILE A 473 8.05 -12.41 -4.84
C ILE A 473 8.24 -13.65 -5.71
N GLY A 474 9.27 -14.46 -5.42
CA GLY A 474 9.58 -15.69 -6.17
C GLY A 474 8.55 -16.80 -5.96
N HIS A 475 7.95 -16.89 -4.78
CA HIS A 475 6.93 -17.88 -4.44
C HIS A 475 5.54 -17.48 -4.93
N ASP A 476 5.26 -16.19 -5.12
CA ASP A 476 4.00 -15.73 -5.67
C ASP A 476 3.77 -16.35 -7.06
N ASP A 477 2.52 -16.74 -7.34
CA ASP A 477 2.20 -17.49 -8.56
C ASP A 477 2.43 -16.65 -9.83
N ASP A 478 2.15 -15.35 -9.76
CA ASP A 478 2.25 -14.41 -10.87
C ASP A 478 3.39 -13.39 -10.71
N GLY A 479 4.06 -13.34 -9.56
CA GLY A 479 5.03 -12.32 -9.22
C GLY A 479 6.16 -12.17 -10.24
N ILE A 480 6.80 -13.28 -10.61
CA ILE A 480 7.87 -13.29 -11.64
C ILE A 480 7.29 -12.92 -13.01
N SER A 481 6.15 -13.51 -13.39
CA SER A 481 5.54 -13.29 -14.71
C SER A 481 5.09 -11.83 -14.89
N LEU A 482 4.65 -11.18 -13.83
CA LEU A 482 4.28 -9.76 -13.80
C LEU A 482 5.50 -8.86 -14.04
N LEU A 483 6.60 -9.13 -13.35
CA LEU A 483 7.85 -8.40 -13.54
C LEU A 483 8.44 -8.63 -14.96
N VAL A 484 8.32 -9.85 -15.50
CA VAL A 484 8.70 -10.17 -16.87
C VAL A 484 7.89 -9.36 -17.88
N LYS A 485 6.56 -9.20 -17.67
CA LYS A 485 5.73 -8.32 -18.51
C LYS A 485 6.26 -6.88 -18.48
N CYS A 486 6.58 -6.34 -17.30
CA CYS A 486 7.16 -5.00 -17.19
C CYS A 486 8.50 -4.86 -17.91
N ALA A 487 9.36 -5.87 -17.84
CA ALA A 487 10.70 -5.83 -18.45
C ALA A 487 10.67 -6.00 -19.97
N LEU A 488 9.71 -6.76 -20.52
CA LEU A 488 9.65 -7.13 -21.94
C LEU A 488 8.79 -6.20 -22.78
N ASP A 489 7.88 -5.44 -22.20
CA ASP A 489 6.96 -4.60 -22.97
C ASP A 489 7.67 -3.36 -23.51
N GLN A 490 7.90 -3.34 -24.84
CA GLN A 490 8.57 -2.26 -25.55
C GLN A 490 7.79 -0.93 -25.56
N HIS A 491 6.51 -0.93 -25.17
CA HIS A 491 5.70 0.29 -25.02
C HIS A 491 5.93 1.00 -23.69
N LEU A 492 6.56 0.32 -22.72
CA LEU A 492 6.88 0.88 -21.42
C LEU A 492 8.23 1.59 -21.45
N ASP A 493 8.36 2.62 -20.62
CA ASP A 493 9.61 3.40 -20.54
C ASP A 493 10.80 2.55 -20.07
N PHE A 494 11.87 2.61 -20.83
CA PHE A 494 13.03 1.75 -20.60
C PHE A 494 13.72 2.02 -19.27
N GLU A 495 14.00 3.30 -18.96
CA GLU A 495 14.80 3.65 -17.77
C GLU A 495 13.99 3.54 -16.47
N THR A 496 12.73 3.93 -16.52
CA THR A 496 11.92 4.06 -15.30
C THR A 496 11.03 2.84 -15.00
N ILE A 497 10.86 1.92 -15.97
CA ILE A 497 10.00 0.74 -15.81
C ILE A 497 10.76 -0.55 -16.14
N GLN A 498 11.30 -0.69 -17.35
CA GLN A 498 11.93 -1.96 -17.77
C GLN A 498 13.21 -2.24 -16.97
N CYS A 499 14.09 -1.25 -16.77
CA CYS A 499 15.31 -1.40 -15.98
C CYS A 499 15.02 -1.76 -14.50
N PRO A 500 14.17 -1.06 -13.76
CA PRO A 500 13.80 -1.46 -12.40
C PRO A 500 13.18 -2.86 -12.32
N ALA A 501 12.30 -3.22 -13.26
CA ALA A 501 11.72 -4.56 -13.29
C ALA A 501 12.80 -5.65 -13.45
N LEU A 502 13.78 -5.44 -14.35
CA LEU A 502 14.88 -6.39 -14.54
C LEU A 502 15.80 -6.46 -13.32
N ARG A 503 16.03 -5.35 -12.59
CA ARG A 503 16.80 -5.34 -11.35
C ARG A 503 16.08 -6.06 -10.21
N ILE A 504 14.74 -5.99 -10.16
CA ILE A 504 13.96 -6.80 -9.21
C ILE A 504 14.10 -8.28 -9.56
N ILE A 505 14.02 -8.66 -10.86
CA ILE A 505 14.24 -10.03 -11.32
C ILE A 505 15.67 -10.49 -10.95
N GLU A 506 16.69 -9.63 -11.10
CA GLU A 506 18.04 -9.90 -10.61
C GLU A 506 18.05 -10.17 -9.11
N ALA A 507 17.41 -9.29 -8.33
CA ALA A 507 17.31 -9.49 -6.89
C ALA A 507 16.70 -10.84 -6.53
N VAL A 508 15.59 -11.19 -7.19
CA VAL A 508 14.85 -12.45 -7.00
C VAL A 508 15.68 -13.67 -7.38
N SER A 509 16.60 -13.56 -8.36
CA SER A 509 17.51 -14.65 -8.73
C SER A 509 18.50 -15.05 -7.62
N PHE A 510 18.68 -14.22 -6.61
CA PHE A 510 19.42 -14.52 -5.36
C PHE A 510 18.51 -15.07 -4.24
N GLY A 511 17.28 -15.47 -4.58
CA GLY A 511 16.36 -16.17 -3.69
C GLY A 511 16.72 -17.65 -3.51
N ASP A 512 15.74 -18.43 -3.11
CA ASP A 512 15.92 -19.86 -2.89
C ASP A 512 15.92 -20.71 -4.19
N GLU A 513 16.18 -22.00 -4.07
CA GLU A 513 16.22 -22.93 -5.22
C GLU A 513 14.90 -23.04 -5.96
N ILE A 514 13.76 -22.88 -5.25
CA ILE A 514 12.42 -22.95 -5.84
C ILE A 514 12.24 -21.79 -6.81
N THR A 515 12.61 -20.59 -6.36
CA THR A 515 12.57 -19.37 -7.15
C THR A 515 13.48 -19.46 -8.40
N CYS A 516 14.74 -19.89 -8.21
CA CYS A 516 15.68 -20.07 -9.33
C CYS A 516 15.13 -21.09 -10.35
N LYS A 517 14.49 -22.15 -9.89
CA LYS A 517 13.88 -23.14 -10.78
C LYS A 517 12.69 -22.57 -11.55
N LYS A 518 11.77 -21.85 -10.91
CA LYS A 518 10.66 -21.16 -11.60
C LYS A 518 11.20 -20.22 -12.70
N MET A 519 12.26 -19.47 -12.40
CA MET A 519 12.89 -18.57 -13.39
C MET A 519 13.53 -19.33 -14.54
N SER A 520 14.21 -20.45 -14.26
CA SER A 520 14.83 -21.32 -15.28
C SER A 520 13.81 -21.97 -16.21
N ASP A 521 12.62 -22.28 -15.67
CA ASP A 521 11.52 -22.91 -16.42
C ASP A 521 10.74 -21.87 -17.27
N ASP A 522 10.92 -20.55 -17.03
CA ASP A 522 10.31 -19.48 -17.83
C ASP A 522 11.16 -19.22 -19.10
N ASN A 523 10.78 -19.88 -20.20
CA ASN A 523 11.48 -19.74 -21.48
C ASN A 523 11.51 -18.30 -22.01
N LYS A 524 10.43 -17.50 -21.79
CA LYS A 524 10.37 -16.11 -22.28
C LYS A 524 11.40 -15.24 -21.55
N LEU A 525 11.47 -15.39 -20.23
CA LEU A 525 12.47 -14.71 -19.42
C LEU A 525 13.87 -15.11 -19.87
N MET A 526 14.15 -16.41 -19.95
CA MET A 526 15.51 -16.90 -20.25
C MET A 526 15.97 -16.58 -21.66
N ASP A 527 15.08 -16.61 -22.65
CA ASP A 527 15.41 -16.17 -24.02
C ASP A 527 15.74 -14.67 -24.08
N TYR A 528 14.98 -13.84 -23.34
CA TYR A 528 15.27 -12.41 -23.23
C TYR A 528 16.57 -12.12 -22.49
N ILE A 529 16.84 -12.81 -21.40
CA ILE A 529 18.11 -12.70 -20.67
C ILE A 529 19.28 -13.08 -21.55
N LYS A 530 19.18 -14.18 -22.32
CA LYS A 530 20.21 -14.60 -23.29
C LYS A 530 20.41 -13.57 -24.41
N TYR A 531 19.31 -12.99 -24.90
CA TYR A 531 19.38 -11.89 -25.87
C TYR A 531 20.16 -10.69 -25.32
N LEU A 532 19.76 -10.17 -24.15
CA LEU A 532 20.42 -9.04 -23.50
C LEU A 532 21.90 -9.31 -23.18
N SER A 533 22.21 -10.53 -22.79
CA SER A 533 23.60 -10.96 -22.50
C SER A 533 24.53 -10.91 -23.69
N ASN A 534 23.99 -10.96 -24.91
CA ASN A 534 24.74 -10.99 -26.16
C ASN A 534 24.77 -9.67 -26.94
N VAL A 535 24.09 -8.63 -26.43
CA VAL A 535 24.08 -7.30 -27.06
C VAL A 535 25.20 -6.45 -26.47
N ASP A 536 26.23 -6.17 -27.28
CA ASP A 536 27.47 -5.51 -26.85
C ASP A 536 27.32 -4.11 -26.23
N ASP A 537 26.24 -3.36 -26.54
CA ASP A 537 25.99 -2.00 -26.06
C ASP A 537 24.79 -1.89 -25.09
N SER A 538 24.29 -3.02 -24.55
CA SER A 538 23.15 -2.98 -23.64
C SER A 538 23.59 -2.57 -22.23
N SER A 539 23.03 -1.48 -21.71
CA SER A 539 23.20 -1.08 -20.30
C SER A 539 22.69 -2.14 -19.31
N LEU A 540 21.84 -3.06 -19.77
CA LEU A 540 21.31 -4.20 -19.02
C LEU A 540 22.09 -5.50 -19.19
N GLY A 541 23.07 -5.54 -20.09
CA GLY A 541 23.90 -6.72 -20.33
C GLY A 541 24.55 -7.28 -19.07
N PRO A 542 25.19 -6.48 -18.22
CA PRO A 542 25.75 -6.94 -16.95
C PRO A 542 24.71 -7.57 -16.00
N THR A 543 23.54 -6.96 -15.88
CA THR A 543 22.42 -7.48 -15.07
C THR A 543 21.92 -8.82 -15.64
N ALA A 544 21.71 -8.90 -16.95
CA ALA A 544 21.30 -10.13 -17.62
C ALA A 544 22.33 -11.26 -17.44
N ASN A 545 23.62 -10.97 -17.55
CA ASN A 545 24.69 -11.93 -17.32
C ASN A 545 24.68 -12.48 -15.89
N ARG A 546 24.41 -11.64 -14.87
CA ARG A 546 24.33 -12.08 -13.48
C ARG A 546 23.11 -12.95 -13.22
N ILE A 547 21.94 -12.61 -13.81
CA ILE A 547 20.74 -13.44 -13.74
C ILE A 547 21.00 -14.81 -14.36
N ARG A 548 21.53 -14.85 -15.60
CA ARG A 548 21.85 -16.10 -16.31
C ARG A 548 22.80 -16.97 -15.50
N TRP A 549 23.85 -16.35 -14.95
CA TRP A 549 24.82 -17.04 -14.11
C TRP A 549 24.13 -17.71 -12.91
N LYS A 550 23.34 -16.96 -12.14
CA LYS A 550 22.68 -17.49 -10.94
C LYS A 550 21.69 -18.59 -11.25
N VAL A 551 20.91 -18.44 -12.32
CA VAL A 551 19.81 -19.35 -12.66
C VAL A 551 20.29 -20.60 -13.40
N GLU A 552 21.23 -20.48 -14.34
CA GLU A 552 21.64 -21.59 -15.21
C GLU A 552 23.11 -22.02 -15.05
N ASP A 553 24.07 -21.09 -14.98
CA ASP A 553 25.46 -21.36 -15.24
C ASP A 553 26.29 -21.68 -13.97
N GLU A 554 25.98 -21.09 -12.80
CA GLU A 554 26.77 -21.25 -11.57
C GLU A 554 26.91 -22.71 -11.16
N ASN A 555 25.81 -23.45 -11.10
CA ASN A 555 25.82 -24.86 -10.70
C ASN A 555 26.55 -25.78 -11.71
N LYS A 556 26.42 -25.48 -13.01
CA LYS A 556 27.17 -26.20 -14.07
C LYS A 556 28.65 -25.95 -13.91
N PHE A 557 29.04 -24.68 -13.76
CA PHE A 557 30.44 -24.29 -13.60
C PHE A 557 31.09 -24.95 -12.37
N ILE A 558 30.42 -24.91 -11.22
CA ILE A 558 30.87 -25.58 -10.00
C ILE A 558 31.02 -27.08 -10.23
N SER A 559 30.03 -27.73 -10.85
CA SER A 559 30.03 -29.16 -11.12
C SER A 559 31.19 -29.57 -12.04
N ASP A 560 31.47 -28.77 -13.08
CA ASP A 560 32.57 -29.03 -14.01
C ASP A 560 33.94 -28.80 -13.36
N LYS A 561 34.09 -27.83 -12.47
CA LYS A 561 35.32 -27.64 -11.68
C LYS A 561 35.56 -28.81 -10.74
N ILE A 562 34.52 -29.26 -10.00
CA ILE A 562 34.63 -30.44 -9.13
C ILE A 562 34.97 -31.70 -9.91
N LYS A 563 34.38 -31.93 -11.09
CA LYS A 563 34.74 -33.06 -11.95
C LYS A 563 36.18 -33.03 -12.39
N LYS A 564 36.71 -31.84 -12.78
CA LYS A 564 38.14 -31.68 -13.16
C LYS A 564 39.09 -31.93 -11.99
N GLU A 565 38.70 -31.56 -10.76
CA GLU A 565 39.48 -31.82 -9.56
C GLU A 565 39.47 -33.30 -9.16
N LEU A 566 38.38 -34.03 -9.45
CA LEU A 566 38.22 -35.45 -9.14
C LEU A 566 38.83 -36.40 -10.21
N THR A 567 39.18 -35.90 -11.41
CA THR A 567 39.85 -36.69 -12.43
C THR A 567 41.35 -36.72 -12.12
N PRO A 568 41.92 -37.87 -11.68
CA PRO A 568 43.38 -37.95 -11.41
C PRO A 568 44.17 -37.76 -12.70
N ALA A 569 45.19 -36.94 -12.68
CA ALA A 569 46.17 -36.78 -13.73
C ALA A 569 47.12 -38.00 -13.86
N THR A 570 46.67 -39.22 -13.53
CA THR A 570 47.45 -40.46 -13.65
C THR A 570 46.55 -41.62 -14.02
N LEU A 571 46.35 -41.84 -15.32
CA LEU A 571 46.12 -43.17 -15.89
C LEU A 571 47.16 -43.45 -16.95
N THR A 572 48.40 -43.77 -16.49
CA THR A 572 49.26 -44.72 -17.19
C THR A 572 49.62 -45.80 -16.21
N ASN A 573 49.12 -47.02 -16.54
CA ASN A 573 49.56 -48.36 -16.12
C ASN A 573 49.13 -48.86 -14.71
N SER A 574 48.22 -49.74 -14.64
CA SER A 574 48.24 -51.20 -14.60
C SER A 574 47.02 -51.73 -13.87
N TYR A 575 46.48 -52.80 -14.42
CA TYR A 575 45.42 -53.65 -13.94
C TYR A 575 45.64 -54.09 -12.50
N ASP A 576 44.58 -54.05 -11.69
CA ASP A 576 44.10 -55.26 -10.99
C ASP A 576 42.69 -55.05 -10.43
N ALA A 577 41.89 -56.09 -10.61
CA ALA A 577 40.51 -56.24 -10.22
C ALA A 577 40.40 -56.69 -8.75
N ASN A 578 39.20 -56.39 -8.19
CA ASN A 578 38.59 -56.95 -6.94
C ASN A 578 38.88 -56.19 -5.66
N ASN A 579 37.93 -55.36 -5.24
CA ASN A 579 37.16 -55.65 -4.00
C ASN A 579 35.96 -54.70 -3.81
N SER A 580 34.79 -55.30 -3.71
CA SER A 580 33.56 -54.69 -3.25
C SER A 580 33.67 -54.46 -1.75
N ASN A 581 33.43 -53.22 -1.29
CA ASN A 581 32.78 -53.00 0.01
C ASN A 581 32.36 -51.51 0.15
N ASN A 582 31.12 -51.37 0.60
CA ASN A 582 30.44 -50.14 1.08
C ASN A 582 31.33 -49.28 2.00
N HIS A 583 31.59 -48.04 1.64
CA HIS A 583 31.96 -47.03 2.59
C HIS A 583 31.26 -45.68 2.28
N GLN A 584 30.59 -45.16 3.28
CA GLN A 584 30.16 -43.78 3.36
C GLN A 584 31.25 -42.84 2.88
N ILE A 585 30.92 -41.99 1.91
CA ILE A 585 31.85 -40.99 1.36
C ILE A 585 31.84 -39.83 2.34
N SER A 586 32.79 -39.80 3.29
CA SER A 586 33.22 -38.57 3.93
C SER A 586 34.10 -37.83 2.94
N PHE A 587 33.67 -36.67 2.46
CA PHE A 587 34.47 -35.82 1.57
C PHE A 587 35.63 -35.21 2.36
N ASN A 588 36.80 -35.89 2.34
CA ASN A 588 38.07 -35.27 2.68
C ASN A 588 38.64 -34.64 1.40
N TYR A 589 38.54 -33.35 1.26
CA TYR A 589 39.21 -32.60 0.19
C TYR A 589 40.70 -32.52 0.50
N ASN A 590 41.49 -33.36 -0.14
CA ASN A 590 42.94 -33.19 -0.22
C ASN A 590 43.27 -32.10 -1.25
N TRP A 591 43.66 -30.96 -0.75
CA TRP A 591 44.27 -29.90 -1.55
C TRP A 591 45.75 -30.17 -1.78
N ASP A 592 46.09 -31.22 -2.55
CA ASP A 592 47.45 -31.39 -3.04
C ASP A 592 47.69 -30.35 -4.13
N LEU A 593 48.36 -29.25 -3.75
CA LEU A 593 48.91 -28.30 -4.72
C LEU A 593 49.88 -29.06 -5.63
N PRO A 594 49.66 -29.04 -6.96
CA PRO A 594 50.70 -29.57 -7.86
C PRO A 594 51.98 -28.74 -7.66
N SER A 595 53.06 -29.36 -7.32
CA SER A 595 54.40 -28.75 -7.16
C SER A 595 55.04 -28.22 -8.45
N SER A 596 54.23 -27.94 -9.48
CA SER A 596 54.67 -27.24 -10.70
C SER A 596 54.08 -25.81 -10.64
N LYS A 597 54.96 -24.82 -10.47
CA LYS A 597 54.67 -23.38 -10.59
C LYS A 597 54.05 -23.08 -11.96
N THR A 598 52.72 -23.18 -12.04
CA THR A 598 51.98 -22.62 -13.18
C THR A 598 51.87 -21.10 -12.95
N SER A 599 52.28 -20.31 -13.95
CA SER A 599 52.41 -18.86 -13.93
C SER A 599 51.12 -18.08 -13.64
N ASP A 600 49.95 -18.77 -13.47
CA ASP A 600 48.61 -18.21 -13.51
C ASP A 600 47.87 -18.22 -12.15
N MET A 601 48.53 -18.61 -11.02
CA MET A 601 47.88 -18.64 -9.69
C MET A 601 48.21 -17.38 -8.88
N PHE A 602 47.21 -16.87 -8.17
CA PHE A 602 47.35 -15.74 -7.26
C PHE A 602 47.35 -16.17 -5.80
N ASP A 603 48.07 -15.44 -4.96
CA ASP A 603 48.01 -15.62 -3.51
C ASP A 603 46.69 -15.12 -2.94
N LEU A 604 46.18 -14.00 -3.48
CA LEU A 604 45.00 -13.28 -3.01
C LEU A 604 44.20 -12.73 -4.17
N ILE A 605 42.89 -12.67 -4.01
CA ILE A 605 42.00 -11.79 -4.78
C ILE A 605 41.37 -10.77 -3.84
N ILE A 606 41.28 -9.51 -4.24
CA ILE A 606 40.59 -8.46 -3.50
C ILE A 606 39.19 -8.27 -4.11
N SER A 607 38.16 -8.63 -3.35
CA SER A 607 36.76 -8.39 -3.68
C SER A 607 36.28 -7.14 -2.98
N TYR A 608 35.77 -6.14 -3.71
CA TYR A 608 35.38 -4.85 -3.19
C TYR A 608 34.31 -4.19 -4.05
N HIS A 609 33.58 -3.23 -3.48
CA HIS A 609 32.69 -2.37 -4.27
C HIS A 609 33.47 -1.19 -4.86
N HIS A 610 33.14 -0.76 -6.08
CA HIS A 610 33.89 0.29 -6.81
C HIS A 610 34.00 1.63 -6.05
N SER A 611 33.00 1.99 -5.23
CA SER A 611 33.05 3.20 -4.39
C SER A 611 34.18 3.16 -3.35
N ASP A 612 34.69 1.96 -3.04
CA ASP A 612 35.71 1.73 -2.03
C ASP A 612 37.11 1.54 -2.68
N LYS A 613 37.23 1.84 -4.00
CA LYS A 613 38.43 1.64 -4.81
C LYS A 613 39.69 2.26 -4.22
N ASP A 614 39.60 3.49 -3.70
CA ASP A 614 40.75 4.22 -3.22
C ASP A 614 41.42 3.55 -2.01
N ILE A 615 40.61 3.10 -1.06
CA ILE A 615 41.10 2.40 0.14
C ILE A 615 41.62 1.00 -0.24
N CYS A 616 40.94 0.30 -1.13
CA CYS A 616 41.38 -1.02 -1.60
C CYS A 616 42.65 -0.94 -2.43
N SER A 617 42.87 0.14 -3.19
CA SER A 617 44.14 0.40 -3.91
C SER A 617 45.29 0.60 -2.92
N GLN A 618 45.11 1.32 -1.82
CA GLN A 618 46.12 1.47 -0.78
C GLN A 618 46.50 0.15 -0.11
N ILE A 619 45.49 -0.72 0.14
CA ILE A 619 45.73 -2.06 0.68
C ILE A 619 46.53 -2.89 -0.34
N TYR A 620 46.16 -2.88 -1.61
CA TYR A 620 46.87 -3.58 -2.68
C TYR A 620 48.33 -3.14 -2.77
N GLU A 621 48.60 -1.83 -2.81
CA GLU A 621 49.96 -1.27 -2.93
C GLU A 621 50.83 -1.67 -1.72
N ARG A 622 50.31 -1.65 -0.52
CA ARG A 622 51.05 -2.09 0.68
C ARG A 622 51.32 -3.59 0.65
N LEU A 623 50.38 -4.43 0.30
CA LEU A 623 50.55 -5.88 0.19
C LEU A 623 51.59 -6.27 -0.87
N THR A 624 51.55 -5.57 -2.00
CA THR A 624 52.52 -5.83 -3.10
C THR A 624 53.94 -5.35 -2.73
N ALA A 625 54.04 -4.16 -2.12
CA ALA A 625 55.35 -3.58 -1.77
C ALA A 625 56.04 -4.27 -0.62
N SER A 626 55.28 -4.72 0.41
CA SER A 626 55.85 -5.25 1.64
C SER A 626 56.03 -6.77 1.65
N CYS A 627 55.20 -7.53 0.93
CA CYS A 627 55.10 -8.98 1.08
C CYS A 627 55.30 -9.77 -0.21
N PHE A 628 55.41 -9.12 -1.34
CA PHE A 628 55.55 -9.73 -2.69
C PHE A 628 54.45 -10.73 -3.04
N TYR A 629 53.22 -10.52 -2.49
CA TYR A 629 52.09 -11.36 -2.86
C TYR A 629 51.65 -11.10 -4.31
N ARG A 630 51.31 -12.17 -5.02
CA ARG A 630 50.63 -12.08 -6.32
C ARG A 630 49.15 -11.89 -6.07
N ILE A 631 48.66 -10.72 -6.42
CA ILE A 631 47.31 -10.31 -6.09
C ILE A 631 46.49 -10.08 -7.35
N SER A 632 45.37 -10.75 -7.45
CA SER A 632 44.35 -10.43 -8.45
C SER A 632 43.56 -9.22 -7.94
N PHE A 633 43.74 -8.09 -8.62
CA PHE A 633 43.07 -6.84 -8.28
C PHE A 633 42.72 -6.09 -9.54
N ASP A 634 41.43 -5.99 -9.86
CA ASP A 634 40.96 -5.27 -11.03
C ASP A 634 40.70 -3.79 -10.70
N ARG A 635 41.58 -2.93 -11.24
CA ARG A 635 41.50 -1.48 -11.04
C ARG A 635 40.51 -0.78 -12.00
N GLU A 636 40.19 -1.38 -13.14
CA GLU A 636 39.57 -0.66 -14.25
C GLU A 636 38.13 -1.11 -14.55
N ARG A 637 37.74 -2.37 -14.23
CA ARG A 637 36.52 -2.99 -14.79
C ARG A 637 35.58 -3.65 -13.76
N VAL A 638 35.55 -3.20 -12.52
CA VAL A 638 34.76 -3.84 -11.43
C VAL A 638 33.25 -4.01 -11.77
N HIS A 639 32.71 -3.21 -12.71
CA HIS A 639 31.32 -3.29 -13.12
C HIS A 639 31.06 -4.19 -14.33
N GLU A 640 32.09 -4.51 -15.09
CA GLU A 640 32.00 -5.21 -16.39
C GLU A 640 32.53 -6.65 -16.35
N ILE A 641 33.03 -7.10 -15.18
CA ILE A 641 33.57 -8.46 -15.07
C ILE A 641 32.42 -9.44 -15.29
N LEU A 642 32.55 -10.25 -16.34
CA LEU A 642 31.65 -11.36 -16.60
C LEU A 642 31.68 -12.33 -15.39
N PRO A 643 30.56 -12.92 -15.01
CA PRO A 643 30.48 -13.86 -13.89
C PRO A 643 31.50 -15.01 -13.98
N ASP A 644 31.72 -15.56 -15.18
CA ASP A 644 32.68 -16.60 -15.42
C ASP A 644 34.12 -16.14 -15.12
N ALA A 645 34.47 -14.91 -15.52
CA ALA A 645 35.81 -14.35 -15.27
C ALA A 645 36.04 -14.09 -13.77
N MET A 646 35.02 -13.65 -13.05
CA MET A 646 35.03 -13.49 -11.58
C MET A 646 35.22 -14.86 -10.92
N ALA A 647 34.47 -15.87 -11.30
CA ALA A 647 34.59 -17.22 -10.76
C ALA A 647 35.97 -17.83 -11.08
N GLU A 648 36.49 -17.65 -12.29
CA GLU A 648 37.86 -18.07 -12.64
C GLU A 648 38.92 -17.36 -11.81
N ALA A 649 38.78 -16.05 -11.55
CA ALA A 649 39.73 -15.31 -10.71
C ALA A 649 39.72 -15.80 -9.25
N ILE A 650 38.55 -16.14 -8.70
CA ILE A 650 38.42 -16.76 -7.39
C ILE A 650 39.03 -18.16 -7.38
N GLU A 651 38.79 -18.99 -8.40
CA GLU A 651 39.39 -20.32 -8.52
C GLU A 651 40.93 -20.28 -8.59
N LYS A 652 41.49 -19.29 -9.27
CA LYS A 652 42.95 -19.08 -9.40
C LYS A 652 43.59 -18.45 -8.16
N SER A 653 42.80 -18.07 -7.15
CA SER A 653 43.27 -17.40 -5.93
C SER A 653 43.21 -18.33 -4.74
N SER A 654 44.25 -18.30 -3.88
CA SER A 654 44.32 -19.09 -2.66
C SER A 654 43.46 -18.53 -1.55
N ILE A 655 43.31 -17.21 -1.47
CA ILE A 655 42.55 -16.49 -0.41
C ILE A 655 41.75 -15.38 -1.06
N VAL A 656 40.51 -15.16 -0.56
CA VAL A 656 39.66 -14.04 -0.95
C VAL A 656 39.68 -13.00 0.17
N LEU A 657 40.24 -11.84 -0.10
CA LEU A 657 40.13 -10.67 0.79
C LEU A 657 38.86 -9.92 0.45
N MET A 658 37.85 -10.04 1.28
CA MET A 658 36.56 -9.43 1.11
C MET A 658 36.49 -8.07 1.84
N CYS A 659 36.70 -6.99 1.09
CA CYS A 659 36.65 -5.62 1.59
C CYS A 659 35.23 -5.09 1.52
N PHE A 660 34.49 -5.10 2.62
CA PHE A 660 33.07 -4.81 2.63
C PHE A 660 32.70 -3.49 3.32
N SER A 661 31.64 -2.88 2.81
CA SER A 661 30.98 -1.68 3.29
C SER A 661 29.46 -1.84 3.10
N SER A 662 28.64 -0.83 3.46
CA SER A 662 27.21 -0.83 3.15
C SER A 662 26.93 -0.95 1.65
N LYS A 663 27.78 -0.36 0.79
CA LYS A 663 27.68 -0.45 -0.67
C LYS A 663 28.03 -1.84 -1.21
N TYR A 664 28.98 -2.51 -0.58
CA TYR A 664 29.31 -3.91 -0.90
C TYR A 664 28.10 -4.81 -0.65
N GLN A 665 27.42 -4.67 0.46
CA GLN A 665 26.23 -5.46 0.80
C GLN A 665 25.08 -5.26 -0.18
N GLN A 666 24.91 -4.04 -0.72
CA GLN A 666 23.86 -3.69 -1.66
C GLN A 666 24.14 -4.13 -3.10
N SER A 667 25.38 -4.56 -3.40
CA SER A 667 25.79 -4.90 -4.75
C SER A 667 25.63 -6.39 -5.05
N TYR A 668 24.81 -6.74 -6.03
CA TYR A 668 24.64 -8.13 -6.48
C TYR A 668 25.91 -8.72 -7.08
N ALA A 669 26.75 -7.92 -7.74
CA ALA A 669 28.05 -8.37 -8.22
C ALA A 669 28.98 -8.78 -7.07
N CYS A 670 29.03 -7.98 -6.00
CA CYS A 670 29.81 -8.30 -4.79
C CYS A 670 29.21 -9.52 -4.06
N ARG A 671 27.90 -9.60 -3.96
CA ARG A 671 27.20 -10.76 -3.36
C ARG A 671 27.51 -12.05 -4.12
N MET A 672 27.46 -12.03 -5.43
CA MET A 672 27.77 -13.16 -6.29
C MET A 672 29.19 -13.67 -6.04
N ALA A 673 30.18 -12.76 -6.00
CA ALA A 673 31.57 -13.13 -5.73
C ALA A 673 31.74 -13.75 -4.31
N ALA A 674 31.12 -13.17 -3.32
CA ALA A 674 31.17 -13.64 -1.93
C ALA A 674 30.50 -15.01 -1.75
N GLU A 675 29.29 -15.19 -2.28
CA GLU A 675 28.55 -16.46 -2.23
C GLU A 675 29.27 -17.56 -3.01
N TYR A 676 29.83 -17.24 -4.19
CA TYR A 676 30.63 -18.20 -4.96
C TYR A 676 31.86 -18.66 -4.17
N ALA A 677 32.61 -17.72 -3.57
CA ALA A 677 33.78 -18.05 -2.76
C ALA A 677 33.40 -18.95 -1.55
N GLU A 678 32.27 -18.68 -0.90
CA GLU A 678 31.76 -19.50 0.21
C GLU A 678 31.32 -20.90 -0.27
N LYS A 679 30.57 -21.01 -1.36
CA LYS A 679 30.19 -22.29 -1.96
C LYS A 679 31.39 -23.16 -2.36
N ARG A 680 32.47 -22.52 -2.84
CA ARG A 680 33.73 -23.17 -3.17
C ARG A 680 34.64 -23.38 -1.97
N GLN A 681 34.19 -23.03 -0.75
CA GLN A 681 34.96 -23.15 0.48
C GLN A 681 36.33 -22.48 0.42
N ARG A 682 36.46 -21.40 -0.37
CA ARG A 682 37.70 -20.62 -0.42
C ARG A 682 37.90 -19.89 0.90
N PRO A 683 39.14 -19.83 1.44
CA PRO A 683 39.41 -19.03 2.62
C PRO A 683 39.06 -17.55 2.37
N ILE A 684 38.14 -17.00 3.17
CA ILE A 684 37.72 -15.60 3.09
C ILE A 684 38.25 -14.85 4.31
N ILE A 685 38.95 -13.73 4.09
CA ILE A 685 39.31 -12.77 5.13
C ILE A 685 38.39 -11.58 4.99
N PRO A 686 37.40 -11.40 5.90
CA PRO A 686 36.51 -10.25 5.84
C PRO A 686 37.19 -9.03 6.45
N MET A 687 37.16 -7.91 5.70
CA MET A 687 37.71 -6.63 6.11
C MET A 687 36.62 -5.56 6.03
N ASN A 688 36.21 -5.03 7.19
CA ASN A 688 35.24 -3.96 7.29
C ASN A 688 35.91 -2.61 7.02
N LEU A 689 35.43 -1.92 5.98
CA LEU A 689 35.96 -0.61 5.56
C LEU A 689 35.29 0.58 6.28
N ASP A 690 34.20 0.33 6.99
CA ASP A 690 33.44 1.34 7.74
C ASP A 690 33.23 0.87 9.16
N GLU A 691 33.87 1.54 10.14
CA GLU A 691 33.85 1.14 11.56
C GLU A 691 32.43 1.13 12.16
N LEU A 692 31.55 1.99 11.68
CA LEU A 692 30.17 2.10 12.19
C LEU A 692 29.20 1.14 11.49
N TYR A 693 29.66 0.48 10.43
CA TYR A 693 28.82 -0.43 9.65
C TYR A 693 28.84 -1.84 10.24
N CYS A 694 27.65 -2.36 10.55
CA CYS A 694 27.44 -3.75 10.95
C CYS A 694 26.76 -4.52 9.81
N PRO A 695 27.39 -5.57 9.28
CA PRO A 695 26.77 -6.37 8.22
C PRO A 695 25.51 -7.09 8.72
N THR A 696 24.53 -7.21 7.85
CA THR A 696 23.25 -7.86 8.11
C THR A 696 22.92 -8.86 7.00
N GLY A 697 21.84 -9.62 7.13
CA GLY A 697 21.35 -10.53 6.10
C GLY A 697 22.43 -11.48 5.55
N TRP A 698 22.50 -11.61 4.21
CA TRP A 698 23.42 -12.53 3.52
C TRP A 698 24.89 -12.30 3.87
N LEU A 699 25.31 -11.03 4.01
CA LEU A 699 26.71 -10.71 4.29
C LEU A 699 27.08 -11.13 5.72
N ASN A 700 26.22 -10.89 6.70
CA ASN A 700 26.41 -11.36 8.06
C ASN A 700 26.54 -12.89 8.12
N ASN A 701 25.74 -13.62 7.34
CA ASN A 701 25.83 -15.09 7.30
C ASN A 701 27.21 -15.58 6.85
N ILE A 702 27.85 -14.87 5.92
CA ILE A 702 29.21 -15.21 5.47
C ILE A 702 30.28 -14.81 6.48
N VAL A 703 30.17 -13.63 7.13
CA VAL A 703 31.23 -13.08 7.95
C VAL A 703 31.18 -13.49 9.44
N ALA A 704 29.99 -13.85 9.96
CA ALA A 704 29.78 -14.11 11.40
C ALA A 704 30.66 -15.22 11.97
N SER A 705 31.05 -16.21 11.17
CA SER A 705 31.91 -17.31 11.58
C SER A 705 33.41 -17.02 11.39
N LYS A 706 33.78 -15.84 10.86
CA LYS A 706 35.15 -15.50 10.45
C LYS A 706 35.70 -14.35 11.28
N GLN A 707 37.02 -14.32 11.44
CA GLN A 707 37.68 -13.22 12.16
C GLN A 707 37.72 -11.98 11.25
N CYS A 708 36.82 -11.01 11.52
CA CYS A 708 36.75 -9.76 10.80
C CYS A 708 37.84 -8.76 11.21
N ILE A 709 38.43 -8.09 10.22
CA ILE A 709 39.39 -7.00 10.41
C ILE A 709 38.64 -5.67 10.19
N ASN A 710 38.64 -4.77 11.17
CA ASN A 710 38.10 -3.42 11.02
C ASN A 710 39.21 -2.44 10.64
N ILE A 711 39.02 -1.68 9.57
CA ILE A 711 39.92 -0.58 9.22
C ILE A 711 39.52 0.63 10.07
N VAL A 712 40.29 0.87 11.13
CA VAL A 712 40.14 2.12 11.86
C VAL A 712 40.85 3.21 11.07
N LYS A 713 40.10 4.23 10.65
CA LYS A 713 40.55 5.34 9.78
C LYS A 713 41.86 6.02 10.22
N TYR A 714 42.22 5.86 11.49
CA TYR A 714 43.43 6.45 12.11
C TYR A 714 44.53 5.44 12.49
N ASN A 715 44.33 4.13 12.28
CA ASN A 715 45.31 3.12 12.60
C ASN A 715 45.44 2.01 11.53
N LEU A 716 45.61 2.44 10.28
CA LEU A 716 45.80 1.56 9.14
C LEU A 716 46.95 0.54 9.35
N ASN A 717 47.94 0.89 10.16
CA ASN A 717 49.10 0.04 10.41
C ASN A 717 48.79 -1.18 11.27
N SER A 718 47.93 -1.05 12.28
CA SER A 718 47.54 -2.20 13.14
C SER A 718 46.60 -3.16 12.39
N SER A 719 45.65 -2.62 11.62
CA SER A 719 44.76 -3.42 10.78
C SER A 719 45.52 -4.17 9.70
N TYR A 720 46.59 -3.54 9.15
CA TYR A 720 47.47 -4.16 8.17
C TYR A 720 48.32 -5.29 8.77
N ALA A 721 48.89 -5.09 9.96
CA ALA A 721 49.65 -6.14 10.67
C ALA A 721 48.76 -7.38 10.95
N ASN A 722 47.51 -7.14 11.39
CA ASN A 722 46.50 -8.20 11.58
C ASN A 722 46.17 -8.93 10.28
N LEU A 723 46.03 -8.20 9.18
CA LEU A 723 45.76 -8.79 7.86
C LEU A 723 46.91 -9.74 7.44
N ILE A 724 48.19 -9.30 7.56
CA ILE A 724 49.32 -10.15 7.23
C ILE A 724 49.36 -11.39 8.12
N GLN A 725 49.12 -11.23 9.41
CA GLN A 725 49.11 -12.36 10.35
C GLN A 725 48.00 -13.39 9.95
N GLN A 726 46.83 -12.94 9.57
CA GLN A 726 45.77 -13.85 9.10
C GLN A 726 46.11 -14.53 7.78
N ILE A 727 46.68 -13.82 6.81
CA ILE A 727 47.15 -14.39 5.54
C ILE A 727 48.18 -15.49 5.82
N ASP A 728 49.18 -15.22 6.70
CA ASP A 728 50.24 -16.19 7.03
C ASP A 728 49.69 -17.42 7.74
N ASN A 729 48.72 -17.24 8.64
CA ASN A 729 48.05 -18.33 9.36
C ASN A 729 47.29 -19.24 8.36
N ILE A 730 46.54 -18.66 7.42
CA ILE A 730 45.80 -19.40 6.42
C ILE A 730 46.77 -20.12 5.49
N LYS A 731 47.87 -19.48 5.02
CA LYS A 731 48.88 -20.11 4.18
C LYS A 731 49.57 -21.29 4.89
N LYS A 732 49.86 -21.17 6.20
CA LYS A 732 50.38 -22.30 6.99
C LYS A 732 49.38 -23.45 7.05
N GLN A 733 48.09 -23.19 7.19
CA GLN A 733 47.05 -24.23 7.20
C GLN A 733 46.87 -24.91 5.84
N ILE A 734 46.99 -24.16 4.75
CA ILE A 734 46.93 -24.70 3.36
C ILE A 734 48.17 -25.57 3.08
N ASN A 735 49.37 -25.16 3.53
CA ASN A 735 50.62 -25.90 3.31
C ASN A 735 50.79 -27.12 4.25
N ILE A 736 50.01 -27.25 5.30
CA ILE A 736 50.03 -28.41 6.20
C ILE A 736 49.04 -29.49 5.75
N LYS A 737 48.03 -29.14 4.95
CA LYS A 737 47.10 -30.07 4.36
C LYS A 737 47.63 -30.56 2.99
#